data_ffd46e7e72d6c4e8d68659314452c732
#
_entry.id   ffd46e7e72d6c4e8d68659314452c732
#
_cell.length_a   1.000
_cell.length_b   1.000
_cell.length_c   1.000
_cell.angle_alpha   90.00
_cell.angle_beta   90.00
_cell.angle_gamma   90.00
#
_symmetry.space_group_name_H-M   'P 1'
#
loop_
_entity.id
_entity.type
_entity.pdbx_description
1 polymer ?
#
loop_
_entity_poly.entity_id
_entity_poly.type
_entity_poly.pdbx_seq_one_letter_code
_entity_poly.pdbx_strand_id
1 'polypeptide(L)'
;MPKQSEDGMKPQAVDAGKYDASKIDKLEGLEAVRKRPGMYIGDPDERGLHHCVFEVLDNSIDEHLAGFCNKIELAIHVDGSVSIRDDGRGIPVDVHPKWKIPAVELVLTNLHAGGKFGQGAYKYSGGLHGVGAKCVNALSDWFKVEVSRDGLVYHMAFARGKTTQNLEVIGKSKSTGTLITFKPDATIFTITIEFKFEILANRLRELAFLNPGIEIVLVDERIENKSETFFYRDGIDQFVRQLGRNKQVIHPKPVSLSGKRPIKMEGRDEDVFVDCVMQYNESYNDQILCYANSIPNPDGGTHLTGLRTALTRCINQFAKQNNLLKEKDPTISGDDVREGLVCVLSVKLPNPRFESQTKVKLVNTEIDGIVSSIVYDGLMTALDANPSIAKKIIEKGLLAARAREAARKARETVRKSALTGGGLPGKLADCSDRDPANTELYIVEGDSAGGSAKQGRDRKFQAILPLRGKLINVEKARLDKVLQNNEIRTMITAIGTGIGDGEGEGAFNIEKLRYHKVIIMTDADVDGSHIRTLLLTFFYRQMPQLIKQGFVYIAQPPLYQISRKKRVEYVEDDTALNRILIQLGTEEVFLRNLSDKKVLNEKQLSEVLELLEQMDKYTKALQRHGGDFAEYIEKRDAKSGELPNHLVKVRDGNEESVHYFHTEAEFAKFSSSNPDLKLFGTEDADESKAEKPKNGHTRRAKHVELYESKAVVELLGKLSKKGLSVDHYSAQDKPLFEIVEGKGEDEKVTPIFSIAEILSTVKEVGRRGIQIKRFKGLGEMNPKELFVTTMEPQRRKLLRIELTDAVEAEEMFTKLMGDEVEPRRQFIEDNALNVRNLDI
;
A
#
# COMPACT_ATOMS: atom_id res chain seq x y z
N MET A 1 32.31 22.36 54.09
CA MET A 1 32.17 21.80 52.75
C MET A 1 32.08 20.28 52.84
N PRO A 2 30.90 19.68 52.62
CA PRO A 2 30.81 18.23 52.47
C PRO A 2 30.81 17.86 50.99
N LYS A 3 31.56 16.85 50.63
CA LYS A 3 31.64 16.21 49.31
C LYS A 3 30.30 15.55 49.01
N GLN A 4 29.68 15.91 47.91
CA GLN A 4 28.56 15.18 47.30
C GLN A 4 29.16 13.97 46.53
N SER A 5 28.67 12.78 46.86
CA SER A 5 28.93 11.53 46.20
C SER A 5 28.25 11.48 44.86
N GLU A 6 29.01 11.27 43.81
CA GLU A 6 28.52 10.86 42.45
C GLU A 6 28.07 9.39 42.58
N ASP A 7 26.73 9.21 42.63
CA ASP A 7 26.13 7.89 42.48
C ASP A 7 25.79 7.69 41.00
N GLY A 8 26.76 7.15 40.27
CA GLY A 8 26.60 6.73 38.89
C GLY A 8 25.73 5.47 38.84
N MET A 9 24.52 5.59 38.34
CA MET A 9 23.66 4.48 37.96
C MET A 9 24.42 3.59 36.93
N LYS A 10 25.09 2.54 37.40
CA LYS A 10 25.55 1.46 36.53
C LYS A 10 24.33 0.75 35.95
N PRO A 11 24.30 0.44 34.63
CA PRO A 11 23.26 -0.42 34.09
C PRO A 11 23.31 -1.75 34.86
N GLN A 12 22.16 -2.18 35.41
CA GLN A 12 22.00 -3.49 36.01
C GLN A 12 22.38 -4.53 34.95
N ALA A 13 23.47 -5.25 35.19
CA ALA A 13 23.81 -6.42 34.42
C ALA A 13 22.64 -7.41 34.56
N VAL A 14 21.94 -7.68 33.46
CA VAL A 14 21.03 -8.80 33.37
C VAL A 14 21.82 -10.02 33.76
N ASP A 15 21.44 -10.70 34.84
CA ASP A 15 22.04 -11.93 35.31
C ASP A 15 21.93 -12.95 34.16
N ALA A 16 23.04 -13.14 33.46
CA ALA A 16 23.18 -14.14 32.41
C ALA A 16 23.28 -15.50 33.12
N GLY A 17 22.17 -15.94 33.67
CA GLY A 17 22.01 -17.24 34.27
C GLY A 17 22.59 -18.28 33.34
N LYS A 18 23.34 -19.27 33.92
CA LYS A 18 23.96 -20.36 33.17
C LYS A 18 23.05 -20.89 32.09
N TYR A 19 23.50 -20.87 30.85
CA TYR A 19 22.83 -21.51 29.72
C TYR A 19 23.03 -23.04 29.90
N ASP A 20 21.96 -23.70 30.38
CA ASP A 20 21.92 -25.14 30.58
C ASP A 20 20.68 -25.76 29.94
N ALA A 21 20.57 -27.07 29.98
CA ALA A 21 19.50 -27.84 29.37
C ALA A 21 18.07 -27.42 29.82
N SER A 22 17.93 -26.83 31.01
CA SER A 22 16.63 -26.37 31.55
C SER A 22 16.11 -25.14 30.85
N LYS A 23 16.95 -24.44 30.09
CA LYS A 23 16.60 -23.24 29.31
C LYS A 23 16.33 -23.54 27.84
N ILE A 24 16.34 -24.81 27.45
CA ILE A 24 16.00 -25.25 26.09
C ILE A 24 14.51 -25.64 26.09
N ASP A 25 13.68 -24.76 25.52
CA ASP A 25 12.26 -25.02 25.30
C ASP A 25 12.03 -25.67 23.93
N LYS A 26 11.20 -26.70 23.90
CA LYS A 26 10.68 -27.32 22.68
C LYS A 26 9.29 -26.78 22.39
N LEU A 27 9.14 -26.04 21.30
CA LEU A 27 7.83 -25.61 20.81
C LEU A 27 7.25 -26.69 19.90
N GLU A 28 6.05 -27.17 20.20
CA GLU A 28 5.38 -28.19 19.41
C GLU A 28 4.12 -27.66 18.72
N GLY A 29 3.86 -28.17 17.52
CA GLY A 29 2.61 -27.91 16.78
C GLY A 29 2.33 -26.43 16.52
N LEU A 30 1.06 -26.06 16.63
CA LEU A 30 0.57 -24.69 16.33
C LEU A 30 0.99 -23.64 17.37
N GLU A 31 1.47 -24.04 18.54
CA GLU A 31 2.02 -23.12 19.53
C GLU A 31 3.31 -22.44 19.03
N ALA A 32 4.13 -23.19 18.26
CA ALA A 32 5.30 -22.65 17.61
C ALA A 32 4.97 -21.50 16.65
N VAL A 33 3.87 -21.64 15.90
CA VAL A 33 3.37 -20.60 14.97
C VAL A 33 2.97 -19.34 15.74
N ARG A 34 2.23 -19.48 16.84
CA ARG A 34 1.81 -18.34 17.67
C ARG A 34 2.99 -17.61 18.34
N LYS A 35 4.00 -18.35 18.80
CA LYS A 35 5.20 -17.73 19.41
C LYS A 35 6.15 -17.08 18.40
N ARG A 36 6.17 -17.57 17.16
CA ARG A 36 7.08 -17.09 16.09
C ARG A 36 6.34 -16.95 14.76
N PRO A 37 5.30 -16.08 14.68
CA PRO A 37 4.51 -15.92 13.46
C PRO A 37 5.34 -15.49 12.25
N GLY A 38 6.40 -14.68 12.48
CA GLY A 38 7.30 -14.20 11.44
C GLY A 38 7.98 -15.27 10.59
N MET A 39 8.13 -16.49 11.11
CA MET A 39 8.69 -17.61 10.35
C MET A 39 7.71 -18.20 9.31
N TYR A 40 6.40 -17.92 9.43
CA TYR A 40 5.34 -18.54 8.64
C TYR A 40 4.60 -17.54 7.74
N ILE A 41 4.35 -16.33 8.23
CA ILE A 41 3.57 -15.30 7.53
C ILE A 41 4.36 -14.00 7.29
N GLY A 42 5.64 -13.94 7.66
CA GLY A 42 6.37 -12.68 7.75
C GLY A 42 5.98 -11.89 9.01
N ASP A 43 6.33 -10.62 9.08
CA ASP A 43 5.97 -9.78 10.23
C ASP A 43 4.46 -9.74 10.43
N PRO A 44 3.95 -9.81 11.69
CA PRO A 44 2.52 -9.75 11.99
C PRO A 44 2.00 -8.32 11.93
N ASP A 45 2.31 -7.64 10.84
CA ASP A 45 1.83 -6.33 10.44
C ASP A 45 0.67 -6.47 9.42
N GLU A 46 0.36 -5.41 8.69
CA GLU A 46 -0.64 -5.40 7.64
C GLU A 46 -0.37 -6.47 6.56
N ARG A 47 0.89 -6.72 6.20
CA ARG A 47 1.25 -7.73 5.18
C ARG A 47 1.02 -9.14 5.68
N GLY A 48 1.48 -9.46 6.89
CA GLY A 48 1.23 -10.75 7.50
C GLY A 48 -0.25 -11.04 7.72
N LEU A 49 -1.04 -10.00 8.02
CA LEU A 49 -2.49 -10.10 8.13
C LEU A 49 -3.13 -10.52 6.81
N HIS A 50 -2.83 -9.84 5.70
CA HIS A 50 -3.35 -10.17 4.38
C HIS A 50 -2.80 -11.50 3.85
N HIS A 51 -1.56 -11.86 4.22
CA HIS A 51 -0.98 -13.14 3.87
C HIS A 51 -1.78 -14.34 4.42
N CYS A 52 -2.44 -14.19 5.58
CA CYS A 52 -3.36 -15.20 6.08
C CYS A 52 -4.51 -15.49 5.09
N VAL A 53 -5.07 -14.46 4.46
CA VAL A 53 -6.10 -14.62 3.43
C VAL A 53 -5.51 -15.33 2.21
N PHE A 54 -4.31 -14.96 1.78
CA PHE A 54 -3.66 -15.54 0.60
C PHE A 54 -3.35 -17.03 0.78
N GLU A 55 -2.93 -17.47 1.96
CA GLU A 55 -2.67 -18.88 2.25
C GLU A 55 -3.94 -19.74 2.21
N VAL A 56 -5.11 -19.20 2.58
CA VAL A 56 -6.39 -19.89 2.41
C VAL A 56 -6.80 -19.90 0.94
N LEU A 57 -6.69 -18.75 0.27
CA LEU A 57 -7.02 -18.56 -1.14
C LEU A 57 -6.20 -19.47 -2.07
N ASP A 58 -4.91 -19.64 -1.80
CA ASP A 58 -4.02 -20.52 -2.57
C ASP A 58 -4.54 -21.98 -2.58
N ASN A 59 -5.26 -22.43 -1.53
CA ASN A 59 -5.86 -23.76 -1.53
C ASN A 59 -7.04 -23.86 -2.48
N SER A 60 -7.86 -22.82 -2.61
CA SER A 60 -8.96 -22.77 -3.57
C SER A 60 -8.43 -22.68 -5.02
N ILE A 61 -7.33 -21.93 -5.24
CA ILE A 61 -6.63 -21.90 -6.52
C ILE A 61 -6.03 -23.27 -6.87
N ASP A 62 -5.48 -24.00 -5.90
CA ASP A 62 -4.98 -25.36 -6.13
C ASP A 62 -6.12 -26.33 -6.56
N GLU A 63 -7.36 -26.17 -6.07
CA GLU A 63 -8.54 -26.88 -6.56
C GLU A 63 -8.87 -26.49 -8.01
N HIS A 64 -8.72 -25.21 -8.37
CA HIS A 64 -8.86 -24.76 -9.76
C HIS A 64 -7.80 -25.38 -10.68
N LEU A 65 -6.53 -25.33 -10.29
CA LEU A 65 -5.43 -25.93 -11.04
C LEU A 65 -5.58 -27.45 -11.21
N ALA A 66 -6.27 -28.09 -10.26
CA ALA A 66 -6.64 -29.51 -10.35
C ALA A 66 -7.90 -29.75 -11.21
N GLY A 67 -8.59 -28.69 -11.67
CA GLY A 67 -9.74 -28.74 -12.57
C GLY A 67 -11.09 -28.90 -11.87
N PHE A 68 -11.18 -28.62 -10.57
CA PHE A 68 -12.40 -28.86 -9.77
C PHE A 68 -13.06 -27.59 -9.22
N CYS A 69 -12.44 -26.44 -9.32
CA CYS A 69 -12.99 -25.17 -8.84
C CYS A 69 -13.10 -24.16 -9.99
N ASN A 70 -14.26 -23.51 -10.11
CA ASN A 70 -14.53 -22.49 -11.12
C ASN A 70 -14.94 -21.16 -10.49
N LYS A 71 -15.33 -21.16 -9.20
CA LYS A 71 -15.77 -19.95 -8.51
C LYS A 71 -15.20 -19.88 -7.10
N ILE A 72 -14.70 -18.67 -6.76
CA ILE A 72 -14.24 -18.33 -5.42
C ILE A 72 -14.97 -17.05 -4.98
N GLU A 73 -15.50 -17.06 -3.77
CA GLU A 73 -16.12 -15.90 -3.14
C GLU A 73 -15.37 -15.53 -1.86
N LEU A 74 -14.91 -14.29 -1.77
CA LEU A 74 -14.24 -13.74 -0.60
C LEU A 74 -15.07 -12.57 -0.05
N ALA A 75 -15.38 -12.60 1.25
CA ALA A 75 -16.11 -11.53 1.91
C ALA A 75 -15.36 -11.03 3.15
N ILE A 76 -15.28 -9.70 3.28
CA ILE A 76 -14.83 -9.01 4.49
C ILE A 76 -16.08 -8.65 5.28
N HIS A 77 -16.24 -9.23 6.48
CA HIS A 77 -17.43 -9.04 7.30
C HIS A 77 -17.33 -7.81 8.22
N VAL A 78 -18.48 -7.31 8.63
CA VAL A 78 -18.58 -6.10 9.49
C VAL A 78 -17.85 -6.28 10.83
N ASP A 79 -17.76 -7.50 11.36
CA ASP A 79 -17.04 -7.79 12.60
C ASP A 79 -15.51 -7.90 12.46
N GLY A 80 -14.98 -7.70 11.23
CA GLY A 80 -13.56 -7.80 10.91
C GLY A 80 -13.08 -9.22 10.63
N SER A 81 -13.98 -10.22 10.54
CA SER A 81 -13.66 -11.54 10.04
C SER A 81 -13.66 -11.59 8.51
N VAL A 82 -13.04 -12.61 7.94
CA VAL A 82 -13.02 -12.85 6.49
C VAL A 82 -13.49 -14.27 6.21
N SER A 83 -14.30 -14.44 5.17
CA SER A 83 -14.70 -15.74 4.65
C SER A 83 -14.21 -15.96 3.24
N ILE A 84 -13.80 -17.18 2.93
CA ILE A 84 -13.38 -17.63 1.59
C ILE A 84 -14.12 -18.92 1.30
N ARG A 85 -14.90 -18.88 0.22
CA ARG A 85 -15.70 -20.02 -0.29
C ARG A 85 -15.19 -20.41 -1.66
N ASP A 86 -15.00 -21.71 -1.89
CA ASP A 86 -14.78 -22.30 -3.21
C ASP A 86 -15.85 -23.35 -3.54
N ASP A 87 -16.00 -23.64 -4.82
CA ASP A 87 -16.86 -24.69 -5.36
C ASP A 87 -16.05 -25.96 -5.73
N GLY A 88 -14.90 -26.16 -5.10
CA GLY A 88 -14.03 -27.32 -5.30
C GLY A 88 -14.61 -28.63 -4.75
N ARG A 89 -13.77 -29.65 -4.62
CA ARG A 89 -14.20 -30.99 -4.14
C ARG A 89 -14.58 -31.03 -2.66
N GLY A 90 -14.21 -30.02 -1.88
CA GLY A 90 -14.29 -30.03 -0.42
C GLY A 90 -13.18 -30.88 0.25
N ILE A 91 -12.68 -30.41 1.38
CA ILE A 91 -11.66 -31.13 2.16
C ILE A 91 -12.22 -32.50 2.58
N PRO A 92 -11.42 -33.59 2.50
CA PRO A 92 -11.88 -34.92 2.99
C PRO A 92 -12.30 -34.85 4.46
N VAL A 93 -13.43 -35.46 4.76
CA VAL A 93 -14.04 -35.48 6.11
C VAL A 93 -13.91 -36.83 6.81
N ASP A 94 -13.51 -37.86 6.08
CA ASP A 94 -13.33 -39.23 6.59
C ASP A 94 -12.28 -39.29 7.70
N VAL A 95 -12.43 -40.24 8.59
CA VAL A 95 -11.42 -40.52 9.64
C VAL A 95 -10.17 -41.12 9.02
N HIS A 96 -9.04 -40.43 9.21
CA HIS A 96 -7.76 -40.87 8.65
C HIS A 96 -7.32 -42.21 9.24
N PRO A 97 -7.00 -43.24 8.40
CA PRO A 97 -6.74 -44.62 8.89
C PRO A 97 -5.64 -44.73 9.94
N LYS A 98 -4.56 -43.92 9.77
CA LYS A 98 -3.39 -43.94 10.66
C LYS A 98 -3.59 -43.09 11.92
N TRP A 99 -4.12 -41.86 11.76
CA TRP A 99 -4.17 -40.86 12.82
C TRP A 99 -5.46 -40.87 13.65
N LYS A 100 -6.49 -41.60 13.19
CA LYS A 100 -7.78 -41.81 13.88
C LYS A 100 -8.54 -40.53 14.22
N ILE A 101 -8.28 -39.44 13.49
CA ILE A 101 -9.00 -38.18 13.55
C ILE A 101 -9.55 -37.85 12.16
N PRO A 102 -10.57 -36.97 12.02
CA PRO A 102 -11.07 -36.52 10.75
C PRO A 102 -9.96 -35.90 9.89
N ALA A 103 -9.95 -36.14 8.58
CA ALA A 103 -8.92 -35.64 7.71
C ALA A 103 -8.92 -34.08 7.69
N VAL A 104 -10.07 -33.43 7.77
CA VAL A 104 -10.21 -31.97 7.87
C VAL A 104 -9.53 -31.45 9.14
N GLU A 105 -9.69 -32.11 10.28
CA GLU A 105 -9.00 -31.75 11.52
C GLU A 105 -7.48 -31.88 11.38
N LEU A 106 -7.04 -33.01 10.82
CA LEU A 106 -5.62 -33.27 10.57
C LEU A 106 -5.00 -32.19 9.69
N VAL A 107 -5.69 -31.80 8.63
CA VAL A 107 -5.26 -30.78 7.69
C VAL A 107 -5.21 -29.39 8.31
N LEU A 108 -6.03 -29.08 9.30
CA LEU A 108 -6.14 -27.74 9.90
C LEU A 108 -5.39 -27.60 11.22
N THR A 109 -4.89 -28.68 11.85
CA THR A 109 -4.21 -28.62 13.16
C THR A 109 -2.79 -29.17 13.18
N ASN A 110 -2.42 -30.07 12.26
CA ASN A 110 -1.12 -30.72 12.29
C ASN A 110 -0.18 -30.13 11.22
N LEU A 111 0.94 -29.53 11.64
CA LEU A 111 1.97 -29.05 10.72
C LEU A 111 2.49 -30.21 9.85
N HIS A 112 2.80 -29.90 8.59
CA HIS A 112 3.28 -30.87 7.60
C HIS A 112 2.33 -32.04 7.33
N ALA A 113 1.02 -31.85 7.52
CA ALA A 113 -0.01 -32.78 7.09
C ALA A 113 -0.78 -32.22 5.87
N GLY A 114 -1.13 -33.03 4.89
CA GLY A 114 -1.88 -32.56 3.72
C GLY A 114 -1.87 -33.56 2.58
N GLY A 115 -2.74 -33.40 1.61
CA GLY A 115 -2.86 -34.25 0.40
C GLY A 115 -1.93 -33.89 -0.75
N LYS A 116 -1.03 -32.89 -0.56
CA LYS A 116 -0.19 -32.32 -1.62
C LYS A 116 1.27 -32.84 -1.60
N PHE A 117 1.60 -33.77 -0.70
CA PHE A 117 2.94 -34.36 -0.58
C PHE A 117 3.20 -35.56 -1.51
N GLY A 118 2.17 -36.12 -2.10
CA GLY A 118 2.27 -37.25 -3.02
C GLY A 118 1.56 -36.95 -4.34
N GLN A 119 1.98 -37.60 -5.40
CA GLN A 119 1.58 -37.33 -6.79
C GLN A 119 0.13 -37.72 -7.16
N GLY A 120 -0.79 -37.82 -6.21
CA GLY A 120 -2.12 -38.35 -6.49
C GLY A 120 -3.19 -37.34 -6.85
N ALA A 121 -3.34 -36.27 -6.03
CA ALA A 121 -4.50 -35.40 -6.10
C ALA A 121 -4.24 -34.02 -6.73
N TYR A 122 -2.99 -33.53 -6.68
CA TYR A 122 -2.59 -32.22 -7.17
C TYR A 122 -1.27 -32.32 -7.92
N LYS A 123 -1.31 -32.09 -9.21
CA LYS A 123 -0.12 -32.14 -10.07
C LYS A 123 0.67 -30.84 -10.04
N TYR A 124 -0.04 -29.73 -10.05
CA TYR A 124 0.50 -28.36 -9.95
C TYR A 124 -0.14 -27.69 -8.77
N SER A 125 0.65 -27.37 -7.76
CA SER A 125 0.15 -26.75 -6.52
C SER A 125 1.14 -25.73 -6.00
N GLY A 126 0.62 -24.66 -5.40
CA GLY A 126 1.41 -23.68 -4.69
C GLY A 126 1.63 -24.04 -3.22
N GLY A 127 0.74 -24.82 -2.64
CA GLY A 127 0.71 -25.18 -1.21
C GLY A 127 1.49 -26.44 -0.85
N LEU A 128 2.81 -26.47 -1.04
CA LEU A 128 3.63 -27.70 -0.89
C LEU A 128 4.07 -28.03 0.55
N HIS A 129 4.15 -27.03 1.43
CA HIS A 129 4.73 -27.22 2.77
C HIS A 129 3.72 -27.75 3.80
N GLY A 130 2.43 -27.76 3.48
CA GLY A 130 1.38 -28.23 4.37
C GLY A 130 1.30 -27.43 5.67
N VAL A 131 1.49 -26.10 5.61
CA VAL A 131 1.50 -25.21 6.78
C VAL A 131 0.48 -24.08 6.69
N GLY A 132 0.09 -23.60 5.51
CA GLY A 132 -0.69 -22.40 5.28
C GLY A 132 -1.96 -22.25 6.11
N ALA A 133 -3.03 -22.99 5.81
CA ALA A 133 -4.31 -22.88 6.54
C ALA A 133 -4.19 -23.16 8.05
N LYS A 134 -3.20 -23.95 8.46
CA LYS A 134 -2.91 -24.22 9.87
C LYS A 134 -2.32 -23.02 10.58
N CYS A 135 -1.47 -22.28 9.89
CA CYS A 135 -0.93 -21.02 10.43
C CYS A 135 -2.06 -20.00 10.62
N VAL A 136 -2.98 -19.91 9.65
CA VAL A 136 -4.15 -19.04 9.77
C VAL A 136 -5.01 -19.46 10.97
N ASN A 137 -5.30 -20.75 11.13
CA ASN A 137 -6.03 -21.27 12.29
C ASN A 137 -5.31 -20.91 13.60
N ALA A 138 -4.01 -21.13 13.69
CA ALA A 138 -3.23 -20.80 14.87
C ALA A 138 -3.22 -19.30 15.21
N LEU A 139 -3.23 -18.42 14.20
CA LEU A 139 -3.15 -16.96 14.35
C LEU A 139 -4.51 -16.26 14.41
N SER A 140 -5.60 -17.05 14.40
CA SER A 140 -6.96 -16.56 14.51
C SER A 140 -7.50 -16.67 15.93
N ASP A 141 -8.29 -15.69 16.36
CA ASP A 141 -9.04 -15.76 17.62
C ASP A 141 -10.06 -16.89 17.53
N TRP A 142 -10.78 -16.97 16.41
CA TRP A 142 -11.60 -18.13 16.05
C TRP A 142 -11.49 -18.43 14.54
N PHE A 143 -11.68 -19.69 14.21
CA PHE A 143 -11.59 -20.22 12.85
C PHE A 143 -12.68 -21.27 12.65
N LYS A 144 -13.45 -21.17 11.57
CA LYS A 144 -14.53 -22.10 11.23
C LYS A 144 -14.31 -22.66 9.84
N VAL A 145 -14.64 -23.92 9.65
CA VAL A 145 -14.67 -24.57 8.34
C VAL A 145 -16.00 -25.29 8.13
N GLU A 146 -16.58 -25.01 6.97
CA GLU A 146 -17.71 -25.77 6.46
C GLU A 146 -17.28 -26.49 5.18
N VAL A 147 -17.57 -27.78 5.11
CA VAL A 147 -17.25 -28.62 3.97
C VAL A 147 -18.51 -29.22 3.40
N SER A 148 -18.82 -28.85 2.16
CA SER A 148 -19.91 -29.48 1.39
C SER A 148 -19.33 -30.64 0.57
N ARG A 149 -19.67 -31.88 0.96
CA ARG A 149 -19.14 -33.09 0.34
C ARG A 149 -20.10 -34.25 0.53
N ASP A 150 -20.18 -35.14 -0.43
CA ASP A 150 -20.97 -36.37 -0.38
C ASP A 150 -22.46 -36.15 -0.02
N GLY A 151 -23.01 -35.00 -0.47
CA GLY A 151 -24.42 -34.64 -0.25
C GLY A 151 -24.71 -34.00 1.12
N LEU A 152 -23.71 -33.84 1.97
CA LEU A 152 -23.82 -33.30 3.32
C LEU A 152 -22.96 -32.03 3.48
N VAL A 153 -23.32 -31.22 4.48
CA VAL A 153 -22.52 -30.08 4.93
C VAL A 153 -21.98 -30.39 6.32
N TYR A 154 -20.69 -30.43 6.42
CA TYR A 154 -19.95 -30.65 7.67
C TYR A 154 -19.42 -29.33 8.21
N HIS A 155 -19.43 -29.16 9.51
CA HIS A 155 -18.93 -27.99 10.21
C HIS A 155 -17.95 -28.36 11.30
N MET A 156 -16.89 -27.61 11.47
CA MET A 156 -15.92 -27.72 12.53
C MET A 156 -15.40 -26.34 12.92
N ALA A 157 -15.11 -26.11 14.21
CA ALA A 157 -14.63 -24.83 14.68
C ALA A 157 -13.41 -24.98 15.60
N PHE A 158 -12.59 -23.90 15.58
CA PHE A 158 -11.35 -23.83 16.33
C PHE A 158 -11.22 -22.43 16.96
N ALA A 159 -10.44 -22.36 18.03
CA ALA A 159 -9.98 -21.10 18.60
C ALA A 159 -8.47 -21.19 18.85
N ARG A 160 -7.72 -20.27 18.28
CA ARG A 160 -6.26 -20.19 18.44
C ARG A 160 -5.55 -21.53 18.13
N GLY A 161 -6.00 -22.19 17.09
CA GLY A 161 -5.48 -23.47 16.63
C GLY A 161 -5.97 -24.71 17.39
N LYS A 162 -6.82 -24.56 18.40
CA LYS A 162 -7.38 -25.67 19.19
C LYS A 162 -8.82 -25.93 18.76
N THR A 163 -9.18 -27.21 18.59
CA THR A 163 -10.55 -27.62 18.27
C THR A 163 -11.49 -27.20 19.39
N THR A 164 -12.54 -26.45 19.08
CA THR A 164 -13.61 -26.03 20.01
C THR A 164 -14.92 -26.72 19.72
N GLN A 165 -15.15 -27.11 18.47
CA GLN A 165 -16.30 -27.91 18.06
C GLN A 165 -15.82 -29.01 17.12
N ASN A 166 -16.16 -30.24 17.45
CA ASN A 166 -15.85 -31.40 16.64
C ASN A 166 -16.61 -31.38 15.33
N LEU A 167 -16.18 -32.22 14.37
CA LEU A 167 -16.81 -32.33 13.08
C LEU A 167 -18.24 -32.84 13.22
N GLU A 168 -19.21 -32.07 12.78
CA GLU A 168 -20.63 -32.35 12.83
C GLU A 168 -21.32 -32.12 11.50
N VAL A 169 -22.35 -32.86 11.19
CA VAL A 169 -23.20 -32.63 10.02
C VAL A 169 -24.24 -31.57 10.38
N ILE A 170 -24.22 -30.46 9.69
CA ILE A 170 -25.15 -29.34 9.93
C ILE A 170 -26.23 -29.21 8.86
N GLY A 171 -26.10 -29.90 7.74
CA GLY A 171 -27.08 -29.79 6.66
C GLY A 171 -26.83 -30.75 5.49
N LYS A 172 -27.61 -30.55 4.44
CA LYS A 172 -27.46 -31.24 3.14
C LYS A 172 -27.09 -30.22 2.06
N SER A 173 -26.20 -30.58 1.14
CA SER A 173 -25.82 -29.78 -0.01
C SER A 173 -25.88 -30.57 -1.30
N LYS A 174 -26.30 -29.95 -2.39
CA LYS A 174 -26.21 -30.51 -3.74
C LYS A 174 -24.88 -30.18 -4.43
N SER A 175 -24.17 -29.20 -3.93
CA SER A 175 -22.85 -28.76 -4.43
C SER A 175 -21.74 -29.24 -3.51
N THR A 176 -20.54 -29.30 -4.02
CA THR A 176 -19.30 -29.50 -3.25
C THR A 176 -18.60 -28.18 -3.02
N GLY A 177 -17.66 -28.12 -2.08
CA GLY A 177 -16.83 -26.94 -1.84
C GLY A 177 -16.39 -26.80 -0.39
N THR A 178 -15.57 -25.82 -0.15
CA THR A 178 -15.09 -25.47 1.20
C THR A 178 -15.38 -24.00 1.49
N LEU A 179 -15.88 -23.71 2.68
CA LEU A 179 -15.98 -22.36 3.23
C LEU A 179 -15.11 -22.29 4.48
N ILE A 180 -14.15 -21.39 4.47
CA ILE A 180 -13.33 -21.06 5.64
C ILE A 180 -13.69 -19.64 6.07
N THR A 181 -13.99 -19.47 7.36
CA THR A 181 -14.22 -18.15 7.96
C THR A 181 -13.32 -18.01 9.18
N PHE A 182 -12.59 -16.91 9.28
CA PHE A 182 -11.68 -16.68 10.40
C PHE A 182 -11.62 -15.22 10.82
N LYS A 183 -11.29 -15.01 12.10
CA LYS A 183 -11.06 -13.68 12.66
C LYS A 183 -9.64 -13.64 13.23
N PRO A 184 -8.80 -12.69 12.79
CA PRO A 184 -7.43 -12.55 13.29
C PRO A 184 -7.40 -12.31 14.80
N ASP A 185 -6.39 -12.88 15.48
CA ASP A 185 -6.17 -12.66 16.91
C ASP A 185 -5.44 -11.33 17.14
N ALA A 186 -6.14 -10.35 17.74
CA ALA A 186 -5.59 -9.02 18.08
C ALA A 186 -4.40 -9.07 19.05
N THR A 187 -4.18 -10.20 19.74
CA THR A 187 -2.99 -10.37 20.59
C THR A 187 -1.72 -10.69 19.79
N ILE A 188 -1.87 -11.11 18.53
CA ILE A 188 -0.79 -11.37 17.59
C ILE A 188 -0.63 -10.17 16.63
N PHE A 189 -1.71 -9.75 15.99
CA PHE A 189 -1.76 -8.61 15.07
C PHE A 189 -2.00 -7.32 15.86
N THR A 190 -0.96 -6.82 16.53
CA THR A 190 -1.06 -5.66 17.43
C THR A 190 -1.07 -4.32 16.72
N ILE A 191 -0.65 -4.28 15.45
CA ILE A 191 -0.57 -3.06 14.64
C ILE A 191 -1.94 -2.78 14.00
N THR A 192 -2.53 -3.79 13.36
CA THR A 192 -3.85 -3.72 12.73
C THR A 192 -4.46 -5.11 12.59
N ILE A 193 -5.79 -5.18 12.69
CA ILE A 193 -6.60 -6.35 12.35
C ILE A 193 -7.57 -6.01 11.20
N GLU A 194 -7.40 -4.86 10.56
CA GLU A 194 -8.29 -4.38 9.52
C GLU A 194 -7.79 -4.81 8.15
N PHE A 195 -8.62 -5.58 7.43
CA PHE A 195 -8.35 -5.96 6.05
C PHE A 195 -8.66 -4.81 5.10
N LYS A 196 -7.75 -4.56 4.16
CA LYS A 196 -7.92 -3.56 3.11
C LYS A 196 -8.46 -4.20 1.85
N PHE A 197 -9.58 -3.68 1.37
CA PHE A 197 -10.22 -4.15 0.15
C PHE A 197 -9.26 -4.11 -1.05
N GLU A 198 -8.54 -3.02 -1.24
CA GLU A 198 -7.66 -2.81 -2.40
C GLU A 198 -6.50 -3.83 -2.45
N ILE A 199 -5.92 -4.19 -1.30
CA ILE A 199 -4.85 -5.20 -1.25
C ILE A 199 -5.39 -6.57 -1.69
N LEU A 200 -6.58 -6.93 -1.21
CA LEU A 200 -7.23 -8.19 -1.61
C LEU A 200 -7.64 -8.14 -3.09
N ALA A 201 -8.25 -7.04 -3.55
CA ALA A 201 -8.68 -6.86 -4.92
C ALA A 201 -7.52 -7.01 -5.92
N ASN A 202 -6.37 -6.40 -5.64
CA ASN A 202 -5.19 -6.50 -6.49
C ASN A 202 -4.73 -7.96 -6.61
N ARG A 203 -4.64 -8.69 -5.50
CA ARG A 203 -4.23 -10.10 -5.53
C ARG A 203 -5.24 -10.99 -6.25
N LEU A 204 -6.53 -10.78 -6.03
CA LEU A 204 -7.60 -11.55 -6.69
C LEU A 204 -7.62 -11.29 -8.20
N ARG A 205 -7.37 -10.05 -8.61
CA ARG A 205 -7.23 -9.67 -10.03
C ARG A 205 -6.06 -10.39 -10.70
N GLU A 206 -4.89 -10.44 -10.08
CA GLU A 206 -3.74 -11.20 -10.58
C GLU A 206 -4.07 -12.68 -10.73
N LEU A 207 -4.69 -13.29 -9.71
CA LEU A 207 -5.05 -14.71 -9.74
C LEU A 207 -6.06 -15.02 -10.86
N ALA A 208 -7.03 -14.15 -11.09
CA ALA A 208 -7.99 -14.31 -12.17
C ALA A 208 -7.34 -14.19 -13.56
N PHE A 209 -6.32 -13.32 -13.73
CA PHE A 209 -5.55 -13.27 -14.97
C PHE A 209 -4.67 -14.50 -15.19
N LEU A 210 -4.06 -15.02 -14.13
CA LEU A 210 -3.17 -16.19 -14.22
C LEU A 210 -3.92 -17.51 -14.42
N ASN A 211 -5.21 -17.53 -14.11
CA ASN A 211 -6.06 -18.72 -14.14
C ASN A 211 -7.34 -18.43 -14.96
N PRO A 212 -7.23 -18.39 -16.30
CA PRO A 212 -8.37 -18.09 -17.17
C PRO A 212 -9.54 -19.05 -16.91
N GLY A 213 -10.75 -18.50 -16.80
CA GLY A 213 -11.97 -19.27 -16.59
C GLY A 213 -12.42 -19.39 -15.14
N ILE A 214 -11.62 -18.94 -14.17
CA ILE A 214 -12.09 -18.81 -12.77
C ILE A 214 -12.85 -17.48 -12.59
N GLU A 215 -13.95 -17.52 -11.89
CA GLU A 215 -14.67 -16.34 -11.40
C GLU A 215 -14.32 -16.11 -9.94
N ILE A 216 -13.81 -14.93 -9.60
CA ILE A 216 -13.49 -14.56 -8.22
C ILE A 216 -14.31 -13.32 -7.86
N VAL A 217 -15.07 -13.41 -6.77
CA VAL A 217 -15.92 -12.32 -6.27
C VAL A 217 -15.37 -11.84 -4.93
N LEU A 218 -15.15 -10.53 -4.81
CA LEU A 218 -14.79 -9.88 -3.55
C LEU A 218 -15.93 -9.00 -3.07
N VAL A 219 -16.34 -9.17 -1.83
CA VAL A 219 -17.39 -8.37 -1.18
C VAL A 219 -16.84 -7.72 0.08
N ASP A 220 -17.12 -6.45 0.29
CA ASP A 220 -16.83 -5.76 1.54
C ASP A 220 -18.15 -5.37 2.23
N GLU A 221 -18.60 -6.18 3.17
CA GLU A 221 -19.87 -5.96 3.89
C GLU A 221 -19.83 -4.75 4.83
N ARG A 222 -18.66 -4.18 5.07
CA ARG A 222 -18.51 -2.96 5.88
C ARG A 222 -18.96 -1.70 5.13
N ILE A 223 -19.02 -1.79 3.81
CA ILE A 223 -19.39 -0.72 2.89
C ILE A 223 -20.52 -1.22 2.01
N GLU A 224 -21.65 -0.51 2.00
CA GLU A 224 -22.81 -0.90 1.22
C GLU A 224 -22.48 -0.94 -0.28
N ASN A 225 -22.89 -2.01 -0.94
CA ASN A 225 -22.68 -2.29 -2.38
C ASN A 225 -21.22 -2.33 -2.86
N LYS A 226 -20.23 -2.47 -1.94
CA LYS A 226 -18.83 -2.62 -2.34
C LYS A 226 -18.52 -4.06 -2.69
N SER A 227 -18.57 -4.40 -3.98
CA SER A 227 -18.17 -5.70 -4.50
C SER A 227 -17.47 -5.54 -5.85
N GLU A 228 -16.52 -6.45 -6.14
CA GLU A 228 -15.84 -6.51 -7.43
C GLU A 228 -15.75 -7.98 -7.88
N THR A 229 -15.99 -8.20 -9.18
CA THR A 229 -15.90 -9.53 -9.78
C THR A 229 -14.77 -9.57 -10.79
N PHE A 230 -13.88 -10.52 -10.63
CA PHE A 230 -12.72 -10.75 -11.49
C PHE A 230 -12.94 -11.98 -12.34
N PHE A 231 -13.02 -11.78 -13.66
CA PHE A 231 -13.17 -12.86 -14.63
C PHE A 231 -12.55 -12.46 -15.96
N TYR A 232 -11.43 -13.10 -16.34
CA TYR A 232 -10.66 -12.74 -17.53
C TYR A 232 -10.48 -13.94 -18.45
N ARG A 233 -11.08 -13.88 -19.62
CA ARG A 233 -11.04 -14.98 -20.61
C ARG A 233 -9.71 -15.09 -21.31
N ASP A 234 -9.11 -13.94 -21.65
CA ASP A 234 -7.83 -13.88 -22.35
C ASP A 234 -6.63 -14.00 -21.41
N GLY A 235 -6.85 -14.14 -20.11
CA GLY A 235 -5.85 -14.44 -19.12
C GLY A 235 -4.66 -13.48 -19.13
N ILE A 236 -3.45 -14.04 -19.26
CA ILE A 236 -2.19 -13.28 -19.21
C ILE A 236 -2.07 -12.25 -20.34
N ASP A 237 -2.69 -12.47 -21.51
CA ASP A 237 -2.73 -11.49 -22.60
C ASP A 237 -3.41 -10.18 -22.16
N GLN A 238 -4.58 -10.32 -21.50
CA GLN A 238 -5.31 -9.19 -20.97
C GLN A 238 -4.56 -8.51 -19.82
N PHE A 239 -3.85 -9.29 -19.01
CA PHE A 239 -3.00 -8.76 -17.94
C PHE A 239 -1.89 -7.86 -18.49
N VAL A 240 -1.14 -8.30 -19.50
CA VAL A 240 -0.09 -7.50 -20.14
C VAL A 240 -0.65 -6.22 -20.76
N ARG A 241 -1.84 -6.28 -21.38
CA ARG A 241 -2.52 -5.08 -21.91
C ARG A 241 -2.90 -4.11 -20.80
N GLN A 242 -3.36 -4.60 -19.66
CA GLN A 242 -3.68 -3.76 -18.50
C GLN A 242 -2.43 -3.09 -17.93
N LEU A 243 -1.33 -3.83 -17.77
CA LEU A 243 -0.05 -3.28 -17.33
C LEU A 243 0.52 -2.23 -18.30
N GLY A 244 0.23 -2.37 -19.58
CA GLY A 244 0.60 -1.43 -20.64
C GLY A 244 -0.38 -0.27 -20.86
N ARG A 245 -1.54 -0.24 -20.19
CA ARG A 245 -2.64 0.72 -20.43
C ARG A 245 -2.20 2.18 -20.40
N ASN A 246 -1.28 2.53 -19.50
CA ASN A 246 -0.79 3.90 -19.31
C ASN A 246 0.57 4.16 -20.00
N LYS A 247 0.95 3.32 -20.97
CA LYS A 247 2.23 3.40 -21.67
C LYS A 247 1.98 3.39 -23.18
N GLN A 248 2.71 4.20 -23.91
CA GLN A 248 2.65 4.21 -25.37
C GLN A 248 3.28 2.92 -25.92
N VAL A 249 2.45 2.02 -26.43
CA VAL A 249 2.92 0.71 -26.93
C VAL A 249 3.51 0.79 -28.34
N ILE A 250 4.60 0.06 -28.58
CA ILE A 250 5.27 -0.01 -29.89
C ILE A 250 4.48 -0.90 -30.87
N HIS A 251 3.77 -1.89 -30.34
CA HIS A 251 2.94 -2.80 -31.12
C HIS A 251 1.61 -3.08 -30.40
N PRO A 252 0.46 -3.08 -31.13
CA PRO A 252 -0.87 -3.13 -30.50
C PRO A 252 -1.21 -4.49 -29.90
N LYS A 253 -0.67 -5.59 -30.46
CA LYS A 253 -0.91 -6.95 -29.96
C LYS A 253 0.29 -7.41 -29.14
N PRO A 254 0.10 -7.91 -27.91
CA PRO A 254 1.15 -8.62 -27.20
C PRO A 254 1.68 -9.83 -27.98
N VAL A 255 2.90 -10.21 -27.73
CA VAL A 255 3.51 -11.45 -28.24
C VAL A 255 3.29 -12.52 -27.19
N SER A 256 2.46 -13.52 -27.53
CA SER A 256 2.07 -14.60 -26.63
C SER A 256 2.80 -15.87 -27.02
N LEU A 257 3.52 -16.45 -26.07
CA LEU A 257 4.35 -17.65 -26.23
C LEU A 257 3.87 -18.66 -25.19
N SER A 258 3.52 -19.87 -25.66
CA SER A 258 3.12 -20.96 -24.77
C SER A 258 3.81 -22.25 -25.22
N GLY A 259 4.21 -23.06 -24.27
CA GLY A 259 4.82 -24.34 -24.57
C GLY A 259 4.92 -25.25 -23.35
N LYS A 260 5.27 -26.49 -23.62
CA LYS A 260 5.53 -27.48 -22.57
C LYS A 260 6.77 -28.29 -22.87
N ARG A 261 7.43 -28.74 -21.82
CA ARG A 261 8.56 -29.67 -21.88
C ARG A 261 8.48 -30.69 -20.77
N PRO A 262 8.79 -31.94 -21.02
CA PRO A 262 8.86 -32.97 -19.99
C PRO A 262 10.11 -32.81 -19.13
N ILE A 263 9.94 -33.07 -17.82
CA ILE A 263 11.04 -33.24 -16.85
C ILE A 263 10.96 -34.63 -16.23
N LYS A 264 12.10 -35.24 -15.96
CA LYS A 264 12.15 -36.54 -15.25
C LYS A 264 12.10 -36.32 -13.76
N MET A 265 11.04 -36.81 -13.11
CA MET A 265 10.89 -36.81 -11.67
C MET A 265 10.53 -38.19 -11.16
N GLU A 266 11.32 -38.74 -10.23
CA GLU A 266 11.08 -40.07 -9.62
C GLU A 266 10.80 -41.19 -10.64
N GLY A 267 11.48 -41.14 -11.80
CA GLY A 267 11.32 -42.13 -12.88
C GLY A 267 10.10 -41.98 -13.76
N ARG A 268 9.35 -40.85 -13.65
CA ARG A 268 8.25 -40.50 -14.53
C ARG A 268 8.55 -39.20 -15.28
N ASP A 269 8.02 -39.08 -16.48
CA ASP A 269 8.07 -37.85 -17.24
C ASP A 269 6.87 -36.98 -16.85
N GLU A 270 7.12 -35.78 -16.29
CA GLU A 270 6.13 -34.81 -15.93
C GLU A 270 6.28 -33.54 -16.76
N ASP A 271 5.18 -32.96 -17.22
CA ASP A 271 5.21 -31.76 -18.05
C ASP A 271 5.37 -30.49 -17.21
N VAL A 272 6.23 -29.59 -17.64
CA VAL A 272 6.30 -28.19 -17.21
C VAL A 272 5.67 -27.33 -18.29
N PHE A 273 4.70 -26.50 -17.94
CA PHE A 273 4.07 -25.53 -18.82
C PHE A 273 4.68 -24.16 -18.60
N VAL A 274 4.91 -23.46 -19.69
CA VAL A 274 5.41 -22.08 -19.67
C VAL A 274 4.51 -21.23 -20.56
N ASP A 275 3.93 -20.21 -19.96
CA ASP A 275 3.16 -19.17 -20.63
C ASP A 275 3.89 -17.84 -20.43
N CYS A 276 4.24 -17.17 -21.52
CA CYS A 276 4.97 -15.93 -21.51
C CYS A 276 4.32 -14.96 -22.49
N VAL A 277 3.83 -13.86 -21.98
CA VAL A 277 3.24 -12.80 -22.82
C VAL A 277 4.02 -11.51 -22.61
N MET A 278 4.35 -10.84 -23.71
CA MET A 278 5.18 -9.64 -23.67
C MET A 278 4.73 -8.56 -24.64
N GLN A 279 4.92 -7.31 -24.25
CA GLN A 279 4.64 -6.15 -25.09
C GLN A 279 5.68 -5.07 -24.85
N TYR A 280 6.17 -4.45 -25.91
CA TYR A 280 7.12 -3.35 -25.82
C TYR A 280 6.40 -1.99 -25.91
N ASN A 281 6.92 -1.01 -25.17
CA ASN A 281 6.43 0.36 -25.13
C ASN A 281 7.60 1.35 -25.19
N GLU A 282 7.30 2.65 -25.27
CA GLU A 282 8.30 3.71 -25.42
C GLU A 282 9.06 4.05 -24.12
N SER A 283 8.64 3.50 -22.96
CA SER A 283 9.32 3.78 -21.67
C SER A 283 10.75 3.20 -21.63
N TYR A 284 11.52 3.61 -20.64
CA TYR A 284 12.91 3.19 -20.46
C TYR A 284 13.10 2.07 -19.45
N ASN A 285 12.04 1.72 -18.71
CA ASN A 285 12.08 0.68 -17.68
C ASN A 285 11.43 -0.60 -18.18
N ASP A 286 11.90 -1.74 -17.68
CA ASP A 286 11.22 -3.02 -17.85
C ASP A 286 10.27 -3.31 -16.68
N GLN A 287 9.23 -4.08 -16.95
CA GLN A 287 8.30 -4.60 -15.95
C GLN A 287 8.07 -6.08 -16.26
N ILE A 288 8.75 -6.94 -15.52
CA ILE A 288 8.65 -8.39 -15.71
C ILE A 288 8.08 -9.00 -14.43
N LEU A 289 6.88 -9.55 -14.54
CA LEU A 289 6.21 -10.26 -13.47
C LEU A 289 6.39 -11.76 -13.68
N CYS A 290 6.86 -12.44 -12.64
CA CYS A 290 7.16 -13.87 -12.68
C CYS A 290 6.30 -14.63 -11.68
N TYR A 291 5.74 -15.74 -12.14
CA TYR A 291 4.87 -16.59 -11.34
C TYR A 291 5.23 -18.07 -11.48
N ALA A 292 5.20 -18.80 -10.38
CA ALA A 292 5.32 -20.25 -10.34
C ALA A 292 4.09 -20.86 -9.67
N ASN A 293 3.30 -21.68 -10.38
CA ASN A 293 2.01 -22.20 -9.92
C ASN A 293 1.09 -21.12 -9.34
N SER A 294 0.94 -20.01 -10.07
CA SER A 294 0.18 -18.80 -9.72
C SER A 294 0.67 -18.03 -8.48
N ILE A 295 1.84 -18.39 -7.93
CA ILE A 295 2.49 -17.67 -6.83
C ILE A 295 3.43 -16.61 -7.39
N PRO A 296 3.37 -15.34 -6.94
CA PRO A 296 4.28 -14.30 -7.38
C PRO A 296 5.70 -14.53 -6.86
N ASN A 297 6.68 -14.34 -7.72
CA ASN A 297 8.08 -14.42 -7.40
C ASN A 297 8.77 -13.07 -7.67
N PRO A 298 8.60 -12.07 -6.78
CA PRO A 298 9.10 -10.72 -7.01
C PRO A 298 10.63 -10.65 -7.12
N ASP A 299 11.35 -11.57 -6.52
CA ASP A 299 12.81 -11.68 -6.67
C ASP A 299 13.21 -12.60 -7.84
N GLY A 300 12.25 -13.00 -8.67
CA GLY A 300 12.46 -13.85 -9.84
C GLY A 300 12.92 -15.26 -9.49
N GLY A 301 14.03 -15.66 -10.09
CA GLY A 301 14.60 -17.00 -9.94
C GLY A 301 14.99 -17.60 -11.27
N THR A 302 15.10 -18.94 -11.34
CA THR A 302 15.58 -19.66 -12.51
C THR A 302 14.73 -19.43 -13.77
N HIS A 303 13.42 -19.28 -13.64
CA HIS A 303 12.53 -18.96 -14.75
C HIS A 303 12.80 -17.55 -15.35
N LEU A 304 13.08 -16.55 -14.50
CA LEU A 304 13.48 -15.22 -14.96
C LEU A 304 14.84 -15.25 -15.65
N THR A 305 15.79 -16.02 -15.12
CA THR A 305 17.11 -16.22 -15.76
C THR A 305 16.96 -16.81 -17.15
N GLY A 306 16.13 -17.85 -17.31
CA GLY A 306 15.83 -18.47 -18.59
C GLY A 306 15.19 -17.49 -19.59
N LEU A 307 14.23 -16.69 -19.15
CA LEU A 307 13.62 -15.63 -19.95
C LEU A 307 14.65 -14.62 -20.45
N ARG A 308 15.47 -14.08 -19.54
CA ARG A 308 16.50 -13.07 -19.86
C ARG A 308 17.52 -13.61 -20.86
N THR A 309 17.95 -14.83 -20.69
CA THR A 309 18.89 -15.52 -21.60
C THR A 309 18.26 -15.70 -22.99
N ALA A 310 17.01 -16.19 -23.05
CA ALA A 310 16.30 -16.39 -24.29
C ALA A 310 16.09 -15.11 -25.07
N LEU A 311 15.60 -14.05 -24.41
CA LEU A 311 15.38 -12.73 -25.02
C LEU A 311 16.65 -12.18 -25.65
N THR A 312 17.74 -12.17 -24.87
CA THR A 312 19.02 -11.62 -25.35
C THR A 312 19.57 -12.39 -26.53
N ARG A 313 19.53 -13.71 -26.45
CA ARG A 313 20.02 -14.61 -27.55
C ARG A 313 19.16 -14.47 -28.78
N CYS A 314 17.85 -14.52 -28.67
CA CYS A 314 16.91 -14.45 -29.78
C CYS A 314 17.03 -13.12 -30.53
N ILE A 315 16.97 -11.98 -29.84
CA ILE A 315 17.04 -10.65 -30.47
C ILE A 315 18.38 -10.45 -31.19
N ASN A 316 19.50 -10.80 -30.57
CA ASN A 316 20.80 -10.65 -31.20
C ASN A 316 20.95 -11.59 -32.42
N GLN A 317 20.44 -12.83 -32.33
CA GLN A 317 20.52 -13.76 -33.47
C GLN A 317 19.65 -13.32 -34.64
N PHE A 318 18.39 -12.92 -34.35
CA PHE A 318 17.47 -12.41 -35.39
C PHE A 318 18.03 -11.14 -36.06
N ALA A 319 18.58 -10.20 -35.26
CA ALA A 319 19.19 -8.99 -35.80
C ALA A 319 20.37 -9.27 -36.72
N LYS A 320 21.20 -10.28 -36.40
CA LYS A 320 22.31 -10.73 -37.26
C LYS A 320 21.81 -11.40 -38.55
N GLN A 321 20.87 -12.33 -38.46
CA GLN A 321 20.33 -13.06 -39.59
C GLN A 321 19.67 -12.14 -40.62
N ASN A 322 19.02 -11.07 -40.16
CA ASN A 322 18.31 -10.12 -41.00
C ASN A 322 19.12 -8.86 -41.34
N ASN A 323 20.42 -8.82 -41.05
CA ASN A 323 21.33 -7.70 -41.32
C ASN A 323 20.83 -6.34 -40.74
N LEU A 324 20.15 -6.37 -39.59
CA LEU A 324 19.61 -5.18 -38.95
C LEU A 324 20.65 -4.44 -38.08
N LEU A 325 21.80 -5.06 -37.82
CA LEU A 325 22.94 -4.46 -37.13
C LEU A 325 24.08 -4.16 -38.11
N LYS A 326 24.65 -2.97 -38.01
CA LYS A 326 25.85 -2.57 -38.77
C LYS A 326 27.10 -2.96 -37.98
N GLU A 327 28.24 -3.14 -38.64
CA GLU A 327 29.52 -3.52 -38.00
C GLU A 327 29.97 -2.52 -36.89
N LYS A 328 29.56 -1.24 -37.01
CA LYS A 328 29.87 -0.20 -36.03
C LYS A 328 28.86 -0.06 -34.88
N ASP A 329 27.78 -0.82 -34.92
CA ASP A 329 26.78 -0.74 -33.88
C ASP A 329 27.24 -1.46 -32.60
N PRO A 330 26.91 -0.92 -31.39
CA PRO A 330 27.23 -1.61 -30.14
C PRO A 330 26.46 -2.93 -30.05
N THR A 331 27.04 -3.89 -29.34
CA THR A 331 26.37 -5.16 -29.04
C THR A 331 25.18 -4.88 -28.12
N ILE A 332 24.01 -5.39 -28.46
CA ILE A 332 22.81 -5.28 -27.65
C ILE A 332 22.92 -6.21 -26.45
N SER A 333 22.95 -5.67 -25.24
CA SER A 333 22.99 -6.44 -23.99
C SER A 333 21.60 -6.87 -23.54
N GLY A 334 21.53 -7.70 -22.49
CA GLY A 334 20.27 -8.12 -21.93
C GLY A 334 19.41 -6.96 -21.42
N ASP A 335 20.04 -5.94 -20.83
CA ASP A 335 19.36 -4.74 -20.33
C ASP A 335 18.77 -3.93 -21.49
N ASP A 336 19.55 -3.79 -22.59
CA ASP A 336 19.09 -3.05 -23.77
C ASP A 336 17.88 -3.74 -24.44
N VAL A 337 17.85 -5.08 -24.42
CA VAL A 337 16.72 -5.86 -24.93
C VAL A 337 15.47 -5.67 -24.10
N ARG A 338 15.60 -5.46 -22.80
CA ARG A 338 14.46 -5.31 -21.87
C ARG A 338 13.92 -3.90 -21.76
N GLU A 339 14.63 -2.89 -22.26
CA GLU A 339 14.15 -1.51 -22.21
C GLU A 339 12.74 -1.36 -22.82
N GLY A 340 11.78 -0.92 -22.00
CA GLY A 340 10.37 -0.77 -22.37
C GLY A 340 9.59 -2.06 -22.49
N LEU A 341 10.09 -3.16 -21.94
CA LEU A 341 9.42 -4.46 -21.96
C LEU A 341 8.42 -4.57 -20.81
N VAL A 342 7.16 -4.88 -21.11
CA VAL A 342 6.17 -5.40 -20.15
C VAL A 342 6.01 -6.88 -20.44
N CYS A 343 6.23 -7.73 -19.45
CA CYS A 343 6.18 -9.18 -19.61
C CYS A 343 5.59 -9.86 -18.38
N VAL A 344 4.72 -10.83 -18.61
CA VAL A 344 4.23 -11.76 -17.58
C VAL A 344 4.68 -13.15 -17.95
N LEU A 345 5.43 -13.79 -17.06
CA LEU A 345 5.92 -15.15 -17.17
C LEU A 345 5.27 -16.03 -16.11
N SER A 346 4.47 -17.00 -16.55
CA SER A 346 3.83 -18.00 -15.68
C SER A 346 4.38 -19.38 -15.99
N VAL A 347 4.86 -20.06 -14.96
CA VAL A 347 5.37 -21.44 -15.07
C VAL A 347 4.54 -22.35 -14.18
N LYS A 348 3.96 -23.40 -14.75
CA LYS A 348 3.30 -24.47 -13.99
C LYS A 348 4.23 -25.70 -13.99
N LEU A 349 4.68 -26.06 -12.77
CA LEU A 349 5.62 -27.14 -12.59
C LEU A 349 5.22 -28.03 -11.41
N PRO A 350 5.47 -29.35 -11.50
CA PRO A 350 5.37 -30.22 -10.36
C PRO A 350 6.51 -29.93 -9.39
N ASN A 351 6.23 -29.90 -8.08
CA ASN A 351 7.21 -29.73 -7.03
C ASN A 351 8.10 -28.46 -7.14
N PRO A 352 7.53 -27.24 -7.15
CA PRO A 352 8.32 -26.00 -7.11
C PRO A 352 9.13 -25.91 -5.82
N ARG A 353 10.39 -25.46 -5.96
CA ARG A 353 11.30 -25.21 -4.83
C ARG A 353 11.57 -23.72 -4.76
N PHE A 354 11.41 -23.17 -3.57
CA PHE A 354 11.63 -21.75 -3.29
C PHE A 354 12.77 -21.56 -2.31
N GLU A 355 13.38 -20.40 -2.34
CA GLU A 355 14.49 -20.03 -1.44
C GLU A 355 14.01 -19.89 0.02
N SER A 356 12.76 -19.48 0.24
CA SER A 356 12.16 -19.24 1.56
C SER A 356 10.67 -19.62 1.61
N GLN A 357 10.11 -19.65 2.82
CA GLN A 357 8.67 -19.92 3.02
C GLN A 357 7.78 -18.86 2.36
N THR A 358 8.24 -17.62 2.24
CA THR A 358 7.52 -16.55 1.56
C THR A 358 7.46 -16.68 0.03
N LYS A 359 8.11 -17.71 -0.54
CA LYS A 359 8.05 -18.14 -1.94
C LYS A 359 8.49 -17.05 -2.95
N VAL A 360 9.27 -16.06 -2.52
CA VAL A 360 9.65 -14.89 -3.33
C VAL A 360 10.58 -15.19 -4.51
N LYS A 361 11.31 -16.34 -4.48
CA LYS A 361 12.27 -16.70 -5.52
C LYS A 361 12.25 -18.19 -5.82
N LEU A 362 12.10 -18.54 -7.10
CA LEU A 362 12.14 -19.93 -7.60
C LEU A 362 13.58 -20.40 -7.78
N VAL A 363 13.91 -21.63 -7.28
CA VAL A 363 15.27 -22.17 -7.32
C VAL A 363 15.44 -23.50 -8.07
N ASN A 364 14.42 -23.97 -8.77
CA ASN A 364 14.47 -25.16 -9.62
C ASN A 364 15.44 -24.96 -10.79
N THR A 365 16.62 -25.56 -10.77
CA THR A 365 17.68 -25.34 -11.77
C THR A 365 17.28 -25.79 -13.16
N GLU A 366 16.45 -26.83 -13.29
CA GLU A 366 15.94 -27.38 -14.54
C GLU A 366 15.04 -26.40 -15.32
N ILE A 367 14.42 -25.43 -14.64
CA ILE A 367 13.46 -24.49 -15.25
C ILE A 367 14.14 -23.46 -16.12
N ASP A 368 15.37 -23.06 -15.83
CA ASP A 368 16.13 -22.10 -16.63
C ASP A 368 16.21 -22.54 -18.11
N GLY A 369 16.69 -23.77 -18.35
CA GLY A 369 16.82 -24.34 -19.70
C GLY A 369 15.47 -24.53 -20.41
N ILE A 370 14.43 -24.93 -19.67
CA ILE A 370 13.08 -25.14 -20.21
C ILE A 370 12.48 -23.83 -20.69
N VAL A 371 12.48 -22.83 -19.83
CA VAL A 371 11.97 -21.49 -20.16
C VAL A 371 12.77 -20.90 -21.32
N SER A 372 14.12 -20.99 -21.25
CA SER A 372 14.98 -20.47 -22.30
C SER A 372 14.67 -21.09 -23.65
N SER A 373 14.45 -22.41 -23.73
CA SER A 373 14.12 -23.09 -25.01
C SER A 373 12.75 -22.65 -25.53
N ILE A 374 11.71 -22.69 -24.69
CA ILE A 374 10.33 -22.36 -25.12
C ILE A 374 10.24 -20.91 -25.60
N VAL A 375 10.79 -19.98 -24.79
CA VAL A 375 10.76 -18.57 -25.13
C VAL A 375 11.59 -18.27 -26.39
N TYR A 376 12.76 -18.87 -26.52
CA TYR A 376 13.60 -18.68 -27.71
C TYR A 376 12.90 -19.15 -28.99
N ASP A 377 12.38 -20.39 -29.01
CA ASP A 377 11.72 -20.98 -30.18
C ASP A 377 10.45 -20.19 -30.56
N GLY A 378 9.65 -19.87 -29.54
CA GLY A 378 8.39 -19.09 -29.70
C GLY A 378 8.66 -17.68 -30.21
N LEU A 379 9.64 -16.99 -29.62
CA LEU A 379 9.95 -15.60 -29.98
C LEU A 379 10.56 -15.51 -31.37
N MET A 380 11.45 -16.44 -31.76
CA MET A 380 11.96 -16.50 -33.14
C MET A 380 10.82 -16.62 -34.14
N THR A 381 9.87 -17.53 -33.88
CA THR A 381 8.70 -17.73 -34.75
C THR A 381 7.83 -16.47 -34.82
N ALA A 382 7.62 -15.79 -33.69
CA ALA A 382 6.82 -14.57 -33.61
C ALA A 382 7.48 -13.40 -34.38
N LEU A 383 8.80 -13.26 -34.28
CA LEU A 383 9.57 -12.23 -34.99
C LEU A 383 9.59 -12.47 -36.49
N ASP A 384 9.77 -13.75 -36.94
CA ASP A 384 9.71 -14.14 -38.36
C ASP A 384 8.30 -13.87 -38.95
N ALA A 385 7.25 -14.12 -38.19
CA ALA A 385 5.87 -13.83 -38.60
C ALA A 385 5.54 -12.33 -38.67
N ASN A 386 6.28 -11.50 -37.93
CA ASN A 386 6.01 -10.05 -37.82
C ASN A 386 7.29 -9.20 -37.98
N PRO A 387 7.92 -9.14 -39.17
CA PRO A 387 9.20 -8.45 -39.37
C PRO A 387 9.16 -6.95 -39.03
N SER A 388 8.02 -6.29 -39.19
CA SER A 388 7.85 -4.86 -38.85
C SER A 388 7.91 -4.61 -37.32
N ILE A 389 7.36 -5.51 -36.52
CA ILE A 389 7.44 -5.47 -35.06
C ILE A 389 8.85 -5.80 -34.61
N ALA A 390 9.45 -6.87 -35.20
CA ALA A 390 10.82 -7.27 -34.95
C ALA A 390 11.80 -6.11 -35.15
N LYS A 391 11.66 -5.39 -36.29
CA LYS A 391 12.49 -4.24 -36.60
C LYS A 391 12.38 -3.14 -35.52
N LYS A 392 11.16 -2.78 -35.09
CA LYS A 392 10.93 -1.77 -34.07
C LYS A 392 11.57 -2.16 -32.72
N ILE A 393 11.42 -3.41 -32.31
CA ILE A 393 12.01 -3.94 -31.08
C ILE A 393 13.54 -3.85 -31.12
N ILE A 394 14.13 -4.26 -32.25
CA ILE A 394 15.60 -4.23 -32.45
C ILE A 394 16.11 -2.79 -32.49
N GLU A 395 15.42 -1.89 -33.19
CA GLU A 395 15.76 -0.46 -33.25
C GLU A 395 15.73 0.17 -31.86
N LYS A 396 14.73 -0.19 -31.01
CA LYS A 396 14.67 0.26 -29.62
C LYS A 396 15.85 -0.27 -28.82
N GLY A 397 16.14 -1.57 -28.89
CA GLY A 397 17.28 -2.19 -28.20
C GLY A 397 18.64 -1.60 -28.65
N LEU A 398 18.80 -1.30 -29.94
CA LEU A 398 20.00 -0.63 -30.45
C LEU A 398 20.13 0.81 -29.93
N LEU A 399 19.00 1.49 -29.84
CA LEU A 399 18.97 2.85 -29.29
C LEU A 399 19.31 2.85 -27.79
N ALA A 400 18.84 1.85 -27.04
CA ALA A 400 19.21 1.61 -25.64
C ALA A 400 20.71 1.30 -25.49
N ALA A 401 21.26 0.41 -26.35
CA ALA A 401 22.68 0.07 -26.35
C ALA A 401 23.57 1.30 -26.57
N ARG A 402 23.20 2.16 -27.53
CA ARG A 402 23.92 3.43 -27.79
C ARG A 402 23.84 4.38 -26.59
N ALA A 403 22.68 4.50 -25.94
CA ALA A 403 22.50 5.31 -24.73
C ALA A 403 23.31 4.76 -23.56
N ARG A 404 23.32 3.44 -23.36
CA ARG A 404 24.15 2.79 -22.33
C ARG A 404 25.65 3.03 -22.56
N GLU A 405 26.12 2.96 -23.80
CA GLU A 405 27.53 3.27 -24.10
C GLU A 405 27.86 4.74 -23.82
N ALA A 406 26.95 5.66 -24.16
CA ALA A 406 27.09 7.08 -23.83
C ALA A 406 27.11 7.30 -22.31
N ALA A 407 26.22 6.64 -21.57
CA ALA A 407 26.17 6.68 -20.12
C ALA A 407 27.45 6.11 -19.48
N ARG A 408 28.01 5.01 -20.03
CA ARG A 408 29.30 4.45 -19.58
C ARG A 408 30.43 5.48 -19.73
N LYS A 409 30.54 6.10 -20.91
CA LYS A 409 31.53 7.17 -21.17
C LYS A 409 31.35 8.34 -20.21
N ALA A 410 30.10 8.73 -19.93
CA ALA A 410 29.81 9.79 -18.95
C ALA A 410 30.25 9.39 -17.53
N ARG A 411 30.00 8.16 -17.10
CA ARG A 411 30.46 7.62 -15.78
C ARG A 411 31.98 7.65 -15.66
N GLU A 412 32.67 7.18 -16.70
CA GLU A 412 34.16 7.20 -16.72
C GLU A 412 34.71 8.61 -16.64
N THR A 413 34.07 9.59 -17.27
CA THR A 413 34.46 11.00 -17.20
C THR A 413 34.23 11.58 -15.80
N VAL A 414 33.08 11.27 -15.18
CA VAL A 414 32.77 11.66 -13.78
C VAL A 414 33.77 11.05 -12.81
N ARG A 415 34.15 9.77 -13.01
CA ARG A 415 35.15 9.10 -12.16
C ARG A 415 36.55 9.71 -12.31
N LYS A 416 36.98 10.00 -13.53
CA LYS A 416 38.26 10.66 -13.77
C LYS A 416 38.31 12.02 -13.08
N SER A 417 37.23 12.82 -13.16
CA SER A 417 37.15 14.08 -12.43
C SER A 417 37.05 13.93 -10.92
N ALA A 418 36.44 12.88 -10.40
CA ALA A 418 36.42 12.56 -8.97
C ALA A 418 37.81 12.10 -8.47
N LEU A 419 38.56 11.33 -9.25
CA LEU A 419 39.91 10.88 -8.95
C LEU A 419 40.96 12.02 -9.04
N THR A 420 40.77 12.94 -9.98
CA THR A 420 41.65 14.11 -10.14
C THR A 420 41.30 15.27 -9.20
N GLY A 421 40.05 15.33 -8.68
CA GLY A 421 39.54 16.36 -7.77
C GLY A 421 39.50 15.96 -6.29
N GLY A 422 40.03 14.79 -5.91
CA GLY A 422 40.28 14.40 -4.51
C GLY A 422 39.04 14.22 -3.63
N GLY A 423 38.09 13.36 -3.95
CA GLY A 423 37.18 12.92 -2.91
C GLY A 423 35.68 13.15 -3.12
N LEU A 424 34.98 13.17 -2.03
CA LEU A 424 33.52 13.31 -1.91
C LEU A 424 33.01 14.66 -2.46
N PRO A 425 31.75 14.75 -2.88
CA PRO A 425 31.18 16.00 -3.39
C PRO A 425 31.40 17.16 -2.40
N GLY A 426 31.87 18.32 -2.87
CA GLY A 426 32.13 19.46 -2.01
C GLY A 426 30.93 20.01 -1.23
N LYS A 427 29.71 19.63 -1.65
CA LYS A 427 28.46 19.93 -0.93
C LYS A 427 28.19 18.97 0.23
N LEU A 428 28.72 17.75 0.21
CA LEU A 428 28.49 16.76 1.25
C LEU A 428 29.23 17.15 2.54
N ALA A 429 28.49 17.36 3.60
CA ALA A 429 29.04 17.43 4.93
C ALA A 429 29.04 16.02 5.55
N ASP A 430 30.13 15.28 5.36
CA ASP A 430 30.25 13.88 5.78
C ASP A 430 30.39 13.74 7.31
N CYS A 431 30.14 12.53 7.81
CA CYS A 431 30.33 12.15 9.20
C CYS A 431 31.71 11.50 9.42
N SER A 432 32.12 11.39 10.69
CA SER A 432 33.44 10.84 11.04
C SER A 432 33.44 9.32 11.16
N ASP A 433 32.33 8.70 11.55
CA ASP A 433 32.16 7.24 11.59
C ASP A 433 32.17 6.68 10.16
N ARG A 434 32.79 5.52 10.00
CA ARG A 434 32.93 4.82 8.70
C ARG A 434 32.12 3.54 8.62
N ASP A 435 31.53 3.09 9.74
CA ASP A 435 30.65 1.93 9.74
C ASP A 435 29.27 2.33 9.20
N PRO A 436 28.87 1.78 8.04
CA PRO A 436 27.57 2.10 7.45
C PRO A 436 26.38 1.83 8.38
N ALA A 437 26.50 0.81 9.25
CA ALA A 437 25.43 0.44 10.17
C ALA A 437 25.11 1.55 11.19
N ASN A 438 26.11 2.37 11.53
CA ASN A 438 25.97 3.45 12.49
C ASN A 438 25.67 4.80 11.85
N THR A 439 25.80 4.91 10.52
CA THR A 439 25.79 6.22 9.84
C THR A 439 24.50 6.51 9.08
N GLU A 440 24.19 7.78 8.97
CA GLU A 440 22.96 8.31 8.38
C GLU A 440 23.28 9.43 7.39
N LEU A 441 22.66 9.41 6.21
CA LEU A 441 22.72 10.48 5.23
C LEU A 441 21.39 11.21 5.17
N TYR A 442 21.37 12.49 5.51
CA TYR A 442 20.23 13.38 5.27
C TYR A 442 20.34 14.04 3.91
N ILE A 443 19.39 13.81 3.06
CA ILE A 443 19.21 14.52 1.79
C ILE A 443 18.22 15.65 2.07
N VAL A 444 18.74 16.90 2.05
CA VAL A 444 18.01 18.06 2.55
C VAL A 444 17.68 18.99 1.42
N GLU A 445 16.45 19.48 1.39
CA GLU A 445 16.00 20.48 0.43
C GLU A 445 16.61 21.84 0.71
N GLY A 446 17.30 22.39 -0.30
CA GLY A 446 17.84 23.73 -0.28
C GLY A 446 19.09 23.95 0.58
N ASP A 447 19.79 25.02 0.29
CA ASP A 447 21.02 25.38 1.02
C ASP A 447 20.71 25.95 2.43
N SER A 448 19.56 26.58 2.63
CA SER A 448 19.17 27.17 3.92
C SER A 448 18.94 26.08 4.97
N ALA A 449 18.02 25.14 4.70
CA ALA A 449 17.77 24.02 5.60
C ALA A 449 19.01 23.13 5.72
N GLY A 450 19.75 22.91 4.62
CA GLY A 450 21.05 22.23 4.62
C GLY A 450 22.08 22.89 5.53
N GLY A 451 22.10 24.21 5.61
CA GLY A 451 22.95 25.00 6.52
C GLY A 451 22.61 24.77 8.00
N SER A 452 21.31 24.87 8.33
CA SER A 452 20.80 24.59 9.68
C SER A 452 21.07 23.15 10.10
N ALA A 453 20.80 22.16 9.22
CA ALA A 453 21.07 20.75 9.47
C ALA A 453 22.56 20.47 9.68
N LYS A 454 23.44 21.08 8.85
CA LYS A 454 24.89 20.95 8.98
C LYS A 454 25.42 21.46 10.31
N GLN A 455 24.85 22.55 10.82
CA GLN A 455 25.22 23.13 12.11
C GLN A 455 24.67 22.32 13.29
N GLY A 456 23.43 21.84 13.19
CA GLY A 456 22.74 21.14 14.27
C GLY A 456 23.12 19.66 14.42
N ARG A 457 23.60 18.99 13.36
CA ARG A 457 23.83 17.55 13.29
C ARG A 457 24.84 17.00 14.31
N ASP A 458 24.74 15.74 14.64
CA ASP A 458 25.84 15.01 15.24
C ASP A 458 26.86 14.61 14.17
N ARG A 459 28.03 15.26 14.21
CA ARG A 459 29.11 15.05 13.23
C ARG A 459 29.72 13.66 13.28
N LYS A 460 29.45 12.90 14.32
CA LYS A 460 29.99 11.55 14.47
C LYS A 460 29.36 10.62 13.44
N PHE A 461 28.05 10.61 13.31
CA PHE A 461 27.33 9.63 12.50
C PHE A 461 26.31 10.21 11.50
N GLN A 462 26.06 11.52 11.49
CA GLN A 462 25.11 12.17 10.58
C GLN A 462 25.85 12.94 9.48
N ALA A 463 25.59 12.59 8.23
CA ALA A 463 26.03 13.30 7.04
C ALA A 463 24.88 14.13 6.45
N ILE A 464 25.19 15.28 5.87
CA ILE A 464 24.19 16.17 5.25
C ILE A 464 24.56 16.42 3.80
N LEU A 465 23.60 16.21 2.90
CA LEU A 465 23.67 16.51 1.49
C LEU A 465 22.56 17.49 1.10
N PRO A 466 22.83 18.78 0.95
CA PRO A 466 21.84 19.73 0.45
C PRO A 466 21.65 19.54 -1.06
N LEU A 467 20.39 19.54 -1.51
CA LEU A 467 20.01 19.53 -2.92
C LEU A 467 19.54 20.90 -3.36
N ARG A 468 19.97 21.36 -4.53
CA ARG A 468 19.57 22.65 -5.11
C ARG A 468 18.48 22.46 -6.15
N GLY A 469 17.25 22.77 -5.76
CA GLY A 469 16.09 22.74 -6.66
C GLY A 469 15.59 21.34 -7.00
N LYS A 470 14.69 21.29 -7.96
CA LYS A 470 14.02 20.05 -8.38
C LYS A 470 14.95 19.15 -9.19
N LEU A 471 14.94 17.87 -8.87
CA LEU A 471 15.68 16.84 -9.61
C LEU A 471 15.03 16.57 -10.98
N ILE A 472 15.82 16.02 -11.89
CA ILE A 472 15.27 15.50 -13.13
C ILE A 472 14.33 14.33 -12.83
N ASN A 473 13.19 14.29 -13.51
CA ASN A 473 12.28 13.15 -13.44
C ASN A 473 12.89 11.95 -14.20
N VAL A 474 13.35 10.96 -13.44
CA VAL A 474 14.01 9.77 -14.00
C VAL A 474 13.06 8.80 -14.69
N GLU A 475 11.75 8.94 -14.49
CA GLU A 475 10.73 8.18 -15.20
C GLU A 475 10.70 8.55 -16.68
N LYS A 476 10.92 9.84 -17.00
CA LYS A 476 10.88 10.42 -18.34
C LYS A 476 12.26 10.59 -19.00
N ALA A 477 13.32 10.22 -18.32
CA ALA A 477 14.67 10.52 -18.78
C ALA A 477 15.51 9.24 -18.90
N ARG A 478 16.23 9.15 -20.03
CA ARG A 478 17.24 8.10 -20.22
C ARG A 478 18.38 8.26 -19.22
N LEU A 479 19.00 7.15 -18.89
CA LEU A 479 20.08 7.08 -17.90
C LEU A 479 21.28 8.00 -18.24
N ASP A 480 21.61 8.17 -19.51
CA ASP A 480 22.66 9.10 -19.94
C ASP A 480 22.34 10.56 -19.58
N LYS A 481 21.10 11.00 -19.76
CA LYS A 481 20.62 12.33 -19.33
C LYS A 481 20.54 12.45 -17.80
N VAL A 482 20.08 11.41 -17.12
CA VAL A 482 20.04 11.34 -15.66
C VAL A 482 21.43 11.56 -15.08
N LEU A 483 22.46 10.92 -15.65
CA LEU A 483 23.86 11.05 -15.24
C LEU A 483 24.51 12.41 -15.62
N GLN A 484 23.91 13.19 -16.49
CA GLN A 484 24.34 14.57 -16.76
C GLN A 484 23.88 15.54 -15.67
N ASN A 485 22.84 15.21 -14.91
CA ASN A 485 22.35 16.03 -13.80
C ASN A 485 23.36 16.01 -12.62
N ASN A 486 23.81 17.20 -12.23
CA ASN A 486 24.82 17.35 -11.18
C ASN A 486 24.34 16.88 -9.80
N GLU A 487 23.08 17.15 -9.46
CA GLU A 487 22.51 16.75 -8.16
C GLU A 487 22.41 15.22 -8.05
N ILE A 488 21.97 14.56 -9.13
CA ILE A 488 21.92 13.08 -9.19
C ILE A 488 23.34 12.50 -9.05
N ARG A 489 24.32 13.03 -9.78
CA ARG A 489 25.72 12.56 -9.67
C ARG A 489 26.27 12.72 -8.27
N THR A 490 26.01 13.86 -7.65
CA THR A 490 26.42 14.17 -6.29
C THR A 490 25.81 13.18 -5.31
N MET A 491 24.53 12.87 -5.47
CA MET A 491 23.81 11.89 -4.63
C MET A 491 24.35 10.48 -4.81
N ILE A 492 24.56 10.01 -6.04
CA ILE A 492 25.15 8.67 -6.32
C ILE A 492 26.53 8.55 -5.67
N THR A 493 27.37 9.59 -5.81
CA THR A 493 28.72 9.61 -5.22
C THR A 493 28.67 9.64 -3.71
N ALA A 494 27.72 10.37 -3.09
CA ALA A 494 27.56 10.42 -1.65
C ALA A 494 27.11 9.07 -1.07
N ILE A 495 26.12 8.40 -1.70
CA ILE A 495 25.60 7.09 -1.28
C ILE A 495 26.66 5.99 -1.46
N GLY A 496 27.40 6.01 -2.57
CA GLY A 496 28.56 5.14 -2.81
C GLY A 496 28.26 3.83 -3.54
N THR A 497 27.00 3.43 -3.71
CA THR A 497 26.60 2.13 -4.28
C THR A 497 26.76 2.02 -5.79
N GLY A 498 26.95 3.14 -6.50
CA GLY A 498 26.76 3.13 -7.95
C GLY A 498 25.28 3.13 -8.36
N ILE A 499 24.97 2.81 -9.60
CA ILE A 499 23.63 2.92 -10.16
C ILE A 499 23.42 1.93 -11.33
N GLY A 500 22.21 1.38 -11.45
CA GLY A 500 21.76 0.50 -12.55
C GLY A 500 22.20 -0.96 -12.39
N ASP A 501 21.53 -1.86 -13.09
CA ASP A 501 21.61 -3.33 -12.93
C ASP A 501 22.76 -4.01 -13.75
N GLY A 502 23.73 -3.27 -14.27
CA GLY A 502 24.79 -3.83 -15.11
C GLY A 502 25.93 -4.47 -14.33
N GLU A 503 26.68 -5.39 -14.95
CA GLU A 503 27.96 -5.85 -14.44
C GLU A 503 29.08 -4.87 -14.83
N GLY A 504 29.97 -4.56 -13.89
CA GLY A 504 31.15 -3.74 -14.15
C GLY A 504 31.34 -2.57 -13.18
N GLU A 505 32.42 -1.81 -13.42
CA GLU A 505 32.74 -0.64 -12.59
C GLU A 505 31.67 0.47 -12.71
N GLY A 506 31.01 0.77 -11.58
CA GLY A 506 29.95 1.79 -11.50
C GLY A 506 28.53 1.22 -11.50
N ALA A 507 28.37 -0.09 -11.65
CA ALA A 507 27.11 -0.78 -11.39
C ALA A 507 26.72 -0.70 -9.91
N PHE A 508 25.42 -0.83 -9.65
CA PHE A 508 24.91 -0.84 -8.28
C PHE A 508 25.51 -2.02 -7.49
N ASN A 509 26.08 -1.70 -6.35
CA ASN A 509 26.56 -2.69 -5.39
C ASN A 509 26.21 -2.23 -3.98
N ILE A 510 25.31 -2.98 -3.33
CA ILE A 510 24.83 -2.67 -2.00
C ILE A 510 25.94 -2.74 -0.93
N GLU A 511 26.95 -3.59 -1.11
CA GLU A 511 28.08 -3.70 -0.17
C GLU A 511 28.93 -2.42 -0.07
N LYS A 512 28.83 -1.54 -1.07
CA LYS A 512 29.50 -0.25 -1.09
C LYS A 512 28.66 0.88 -0.48
N LEU A 513 27.48 0.55 0.08
CA LEU A 513 26.63 1.51 0.74
C LEU A 513 27.35 2.16 1.92
N ARG A 514 27.35 3.47 1.96
CA ARG A 514 28.08 4.24 2.99
C ARG A 514 27.22 4.57 4.20
N TYR A 515 25.89 4.50 4.09
CA TYR A 515 24.94 4.88 5.13
C TYR A 515 23.76 3.94 5.12
N HIS A 516 23.52 3.22 6.23
CA HIS A 516 22.36 2.32 6.35
C HIS A 516 21.04 3.06 6.62
N LYS A 517 21.10 4.39 6.74
CA LYS A 517 19.87 5.22 6.71
C LYS A 517 20.08 6.38 5.74
N VAL A 518 19.32 6.37 4.67
CA VAL A 518 19.20 7.48 3.71
C VAL A 518 17.88 8.17 3.98
N ILE A 519 17.94 9.37 4.55
CA ILE A 519 16.80 10.08 5.10
C ILE A 519 16.48 11.28 4.21
N ILE A 520 15.30 11.27 3.60
CA ILE A 520 14.78 12.39 2.82
C ILE A 520 14.18 13.40 3.79
N MET A 521 14.64 14.64 3.75
CA MET A 521 14.19 15.73 4.60
C MET A 521 13.85 16.95 3.73
N THR A 522 12.58 17.13 3.43
CA THR A 522 12.02 18.19 2.58
C THR A 522 11.05 19.04 3.37
N ASP A 523 10.79 20.24 2.87
CA ASP A 523 9.79 21.14 3.43
C ASP A 523 8.38 20.52 3.39
N ALA A 524 7.49 20.99 4.25
CA ALA A 524 6.11 20.51 4.36
C ALA A 524 5.16 21.21 3.38
N ASP A 525 5.67 21.73 2.29
CA ASP A 525 4.93 22.40 1.24
C ASP A 525 4.78 21.56 -0.04
N VAL A 526 4.18 22.14 -1.08
CA VAL A 526 3.94 21.49 -2.37
C VAL A 526 5.25 21.17 -3.09
N ASP A 527 6.23 22.08 -3.05
CA ASP A 527 7.53 21.89 -3.70
C ASP A 527 8.34 20.80 -3.01
N GLY A 528 8.36 20.76 -1.67
CA GLY A 528 9.00 19.70 -0.90
C GLY A 528 8.35 18.34 -1.13
N SER A 529 7.04 18.28 -1.27
CA SER A 529 6.30 17.05 -1.63
C SER A 529 6.69 16.57 -3.03
N HIS A 530 6.85 17.48 -4.00
CA HIS A 530 7.31 17.15 -5.34
C HIS A 530 8.75 16.64 -5.36
N ILE A 531 9.67 17.29 -4.63
CA ILE A 531 11.07 16.84 -4.50
C ILE A 531 11.14 15.46 -3.87
N ARG A 532 10.33 15.21 -2.84
CA ARG A 532 10.19 13.87 -2.22
C ARG A 532 9.77 12.82 -3.23
N THR A 533 8.76 13.11 -4.04
CA THR A 533 8.28 12.20 -5.09
C THR A 533 9.35 11.93 -6.14
N LEU A 534 10.10 12.95 -6.59
CA LEU A 534 11.22 12.77 -7.53
C LEU A 534 12.34 11.91 -6.94
N LEU A 535 12.67 12.09 -5.65
CA LEU A 535 13.67 11.27 -4.96
C LEU A 535 13.20 9.82 -4.82
N LEU A 536 11.95 9.59 -4.43
CA LEU A 536 11.38 8.25 -4.35
C LEU A 536 11.36 7.56 -5.71
N THR A 537 11.00 8.28 -6.78
CA THR A 537 11.08 7.79 -8.16
C THR A 537 12.50 7.39 -8.53
N PHE A 538 13.49 8.21 -8.16
CA PHE A 538 14.91 7.90 -8.38
C PHE A 538 15.34 6.62 -7.63
N PHE A 539 15.04 6.50 -6.34
CA PHE A 539 15.40 5.31 -5.57
C PHE A 539 14.68 4.07 -6.08
N TYR A 540 13.40 4.17 -6.41
CA TYR A 540 12.62 3.06 -6.94
C TYR A 540 13.17 2.55 -8.27
N ARG A 541 13.52 3.46 -9.21
CA ARG A 541 13.98 3.10 -10.55
C ARG A 541 15.46 2.72 -10.61
N GLN A 542 16.30 3.36 -9.82
CA GLN A 542 17.75 3.28 -10.00
C GLN A 542 18.47 2.57 -8.85
N MET A 543 17.83 2.47 -7.69
CA MET A 543 18.41 1.84 -6.48
C MET A 543 17.36 1.04 -5.70
N PRO A 544 16.56 0.14 -6.33
CA PRO A 544 15.45 -0.56 -5.68
C PRO A 544 15.88 -1.38 -4.46
N GLN A 545 17.12 -1.87 -4.45
CA GLN A 545 17.66 -2.62 -3.32
C GLN A 545 17.72 -1.81 -2.01
N LEU A 546 17.89 -0.48 -2.09
CA LEU A 546 17.87 0.37 -0.89
C LEU A 546 16.48 0.39 -0.23
N ILE A 547 15.42 0.37 -1.05
CA ILE A 547 14.04 0.31 -0.55
C ILE A 547 13.75 -1.10 -0.02
N LYS A 548 14.07 -2.15 -0.78
CA LYS A 548 13.83 -3.55 -0.39
C LYS A 548 14.51 -3.93 0.93
N GLN A 549 15.70 -3.38 1.20
CA GLN A 549 16.43 -3.62 2.44
C GLN A 549 16.10 -2.61 3.56
N GLY A 550 15.17 -1.68 3.31
CA GLY A 550 14.68 -0.75 4.32
C GLY A 550 15.67 0.34 4.73
N PHE A 551 16.54 0.77 3.82
CA PHE A 551 17.52 1.84 4.09
C PHE A 551 17.03 3.24 3.76
N VAL A 552 15.84 3.40 3.14
CA VAL A 552 15.27 4.70 2.77
C VAL A 552 14.21 5.14 3.76
N TYR A 553 14.32 6.36 4.24
CA TYR A 553 13.44 6.96 5.24
C TYR A 553 13.00 8.36 4.83
N ILE A 554 11.84 8.80 5.34
CA ILE A 554 11.37 10.18 5.27
C ILE A 554 11.34 10.75 6.68
N ALA A 555 12.00 11.89 6.89
CA ALA A 555 11.93 12.64 8.14
C ALA A 555 10.55 13.30 8.27
N GLN A 556 10.02 13.31 9.48
CA GLN A 556 8.74 13.94 9.82
C GLN A 556 8.98 15.11 10.79
N PRO A 557 9.31 16.30 10.29
CA PRO A 557 9.45 17.49 11.13
C PRO A 557 8.10 17.92 11.70
N PRO A 558 8.05 18.56 12.89
CA PRO A 558 6.83 19.11 13.44
C PRO A 558 6.35 20.30 12.62
N LEU A 559 5.03 20.46 12.50
CA LEU A 559 4.41 21.60 11.84
C LEU A 559 4.27 22.82 12.75
N TYR A 560 4.20 22.62 14.07
CA TYR A 560 3.95 23.69 15.02
C TYR A 560 4.91 23.67 16.21
N GLN A 561 5.18 24.85 16.73
CA GLN A 561 5.79 25.07 18.04
C GLN A 561 4.81 25.84 18.92
N ILE A 562 4.50 25.30 20.09
CA ILE A 562 3.69 25.97 21.10
C ILE A 562 4.60 26.43 22.22
N SER A 563 4.49 27.70 22.58
CA SER A 563 5.22 28.29 23.70
C SER A 563 4.23 28.80 24.74
N ARG A 564 4.35 28.32 26.00
CA ARG A 564 3.56 28.80 27.16
C ARG A 564 4.51 29.09 28.31
N LYS A 565 4.66 30.36 28.69
CA LYS A 565 5.64 30.79 29.70
C LYS A 565 7.07 30.34 29.34
N LYS A 566 7.65 29.40 30.10
CA LYS A 566 8.99 28.84 29.88
C LYS A 566 8.98 27.46 29.16
N ARG A 567 7.80 26.92 28.87
CA ARG A 567 7.64 25.61 28.27
C ARG A 567 7.48 25.77 26.75
N VAL A 568 8.26 25.01 26.01
CA VAL A 568 8.18 24.91 24.55
C VAL A 568 7.87 23.47 24.20
N GLU A 569 6.86 23.26 23.36
CA GLU A 569 6.42 21.95 22.91
C GLU A 569 6.31 21.97 21.37
N TYR A 570 6.73 20.89 20.72
CA TYR A 570 6.66 20.75 19.27
C TYR A 570 5.52 19.79 18.93
N VAL A 571 4.74 20.16 17.93
CA VAL A 571 3.49 19.48 17.56
C VAL A 571 3.51 19.12 16.11
N GLU A 572 3.15 17.87 15.80
CA GLU A 572 3.38 17.25 14.51
C GLU A 572 2.39 17.71 13.44
N ASP A 573 1.11 17.80 13.82
CA ASP A 573 0.02 18.07 12.88
C ASP A 573 -1.12 18.88 13.54
N ASP A 574 -2.09 19.25 12.73
CA ASP A 574 -3.30 19.96 13.17
C ASP A 574 -4.12 19.16 14.18
N THR A 575 -4.13 17.85 14.09
CA THR A 575 -4.88 16.97 15.00
C THR A 575 -4.27 17.01 16.40
N ALA A 576 -2.95 16.90 16.50
CA ALA A 576 -2.24 17.00 17.75
C ALA A 576 -2.36 18.42 18.34
N LEU A 577 -2.29 19.47 17.51
CA LEU A 577 -2.50 20.85 17.92
C LEU A 577 -3.91 21.02 18.52
N ASN A 578 -4.94 20.56 17.84
CA ASN A 578 -6.31 20.65 18.31
C ASN A 578 -6.51 19.95 19.66
N ARG A 579 -5.94 18.76 19.83
CA ARG A 579 -5.98 18.02 21.10
C ARG A 579 -5.36 18.80 22.24
N ILE A 580 -4.20 19.43 22.02
CA ILE A 580 -3.53 20.25 23.01
C ILE A 580 -4.38 21.49 23.34
N LEU A 581 -4.95 22.16 22.34
CA LEU A 581 -5.82 23.31 22.53
C LEU A 581 -7.09 22.96 23.34
N ILE A 582 -7.69 21.81 23.07
CA ILE A 582 -8.83 21.30 23.83
C ILE A 582 -8.41 21.02 25.26
N GLN A 583 -7.30 20.33 25.47
CA GLN A 583 -6.79 20.03 26.83
C GLN A 583 -6.52 21.31 27.64
N LEU A 584 -5.86 22.28 27.04
CA LEU A 584 -5.60 23.57 27.69
C LEU A 584 -6.87 24.40 27.90
N GLY A 585 -7.82 24.31 26.98
CA GLY A 585 -9.10 25.01 27.04
C GLY A 585 -10.10 24.42 28.03
N THR A 586 -9.86 23.21 28.55
CA THR A 586 -10.68 22.57 29.57
C THR A 586 -10.09 22.77 30.98
N GLU A 587 -8.84 23.24 31.11
CA GLU A 587 -8.26 23.56 32.43
C GLU A 587 -9.06 24.65 33.15
N GLU A 588 -9.69 24.34 34.29
CA GLU A 588 -10.51 25.25 35.10
C GLU A 588 -11.72 25.86 34.37
N VAL A 589 -12.26 25.15 33.37
CA VAL A 589 -13.39 25.58 32.56
C VAL A 589 -14.59 24.65 32.80
N PHE A 590 -15.78 25.24 32.90
CA PHE A 590 -17.05 24.54 33.10
C PHE A 590 -18.06 24.98 32.03
N LEU A 591 -18.86 24.03 31.55
CA LEU A 591 -19.98 24.32 30.68
C LEU A 591 -21.29 24.29 31.50
N ARG A 592 -21.96 25.43 31.59
CA ARG A 592 -23.27 25.57 32.22
C ARG A 592 -24.35 25.53 31.16
N ASN A 593 -25.28 24.59 31.26
CA ASN A 593 -26.47 24.53 30.43
C ASN A 593 -27.55 25.41 31.04
N LEU A 594 -28.07 26.41 30.34
CA LEU A 594 -29.04 27.38 30.86
C LEU A 594 -30.47 26.81 30.91
N SER A 595 -30.79 25.75 30.16
CA SER A 595 -32.12 25.15 30.15
C SER A 595 -32.39 24.31 31.41
N ASP A 596 -31.44 23.47 31.83
CA ASP A 596 -31.59 22.57 32.98
C ASP A 596 -30.69 22.91 34.16
N LYS A 597 -29.94 24.01 34.06
CA LYS A 597 -28.98 24.54 35.07
C LYS A 597 -27.88 23.55 35.46
N LYS A 598 -27.66 22.50 34.69
CA LYS A 598 -26.57 21.57 34.91
C LYS A 598 -25.24 22.18 34.55
N VAL A 599 -24.23 21.86 35.34
CA VAL A 599 -22.85 22.27 35.11
C VAL A 599 -22.03 21.01 34.79
N LEU A 600 -21.44 20.96 33.61
CA LEU A 600 -20.51 19.89 33.19
C LEU A 600 -19.11 20.25 33.72
N ASN A 601 -18.53 19.33 34.48
CA ASN A 601 -17.17 19.48 34.97
C ASN A 601 -16.15 19.20 33.86
N GLU A 602 -14.86 19.44 34.12
CA GLU A 602 -13.75 19.27 33.18
C GLU A 602 -13.79 17.93 32.46
N LYS A 603 -13.97 16.80 33.16
CA LYS A 603 -14.05 15.47 32.58
C LYS A 603 -15.26 15.30 31.66
N GLN A 604 -16.42 15.74 32.11
CA GLN A 604 -17.66 15.66 31.32
C GLN A 604 -17.61 16.57 30.10
N LEU A 605 -16.99 17.76 30.25
CA LEU A 605 -16.75 18.67 29.12
C LEU A 605 -15.78 18.05 28.10
N SER A 606 -14.68 17.41 28.53
CA SER A 606 -13.76 16.73 27.63
C SER A 606 -14.47 15.64 26.82
N GLU A 607 -15.35 14.84 27.43
CA GLU A 607 -16.13 13.82 26.72
C GLU A 607 -17.09 14.43 25.69
N VAL A 608 -17.67 15.57 25.98
CA VAL A 608 -18.53 16.32 25.05
C VAL A 608 -17.70 16.85 23.89
N LEU A 609 -16.51 17.40 24.15
CA LEU A 609 -15.64 17.97 23.13
C LEU A 609 -15.12 16.91 22.16
N GLU A 610 -14.85 15.67 22.62
CA GLU A 610 -14.53 14.56 21.74
C GLU A 610 -15.67 14.24 20.77
N LEU A 611 -16.93 14.27 21.25
CA LEU A 611 -18.10 14.07 20.39
C LEU A 611 -18.27 15.24 19.39
N LEU A 612 -18.03 16.47 19.85
CA LEU A 612 -18.11 17.65 18.99
C LEU A 612 -16.99 17.68 17.93
N GLU A 613 -15.80 17.15 18.25
CA GLU A 613 -14.73 17.00 17.26
C GLU A 613 -15.07 15.97 16.19
N GLN A 614 -15.74 14.87 16.57
CA GLN A 614 -16.25 13.91 15.59
C GLN A 614 -17.35 14.55 14.71
N MET A 615 -18.23 15.33 15.31
CA MET A 615 -19.27 16.08 14.58
C MET A 615 -18.67 17.06 13.58
N ASP A 616 -17.62 17.81 13.96
CA ASP A 616 -16.90 18.74 13.07
C ASP A 616 -16.28 18.02 11.87
N LYS A 617 -15.78 16.78 12.05
CA LYS A 617 -15.30 15.95 10.94
C LYS A 617 -16.41 15.61 9.94
N TYR A 618 -17.59 15.21 10.43
CA TYR A 618 -18.75 14.92 9.57
C TYR A 618 -19.29 16.18 8.91
N THR A 619 -19.32 17.29 9.62
CA THR A 619 -19.70 18.60 9.05
C THR A 619 -18.81 18.96 7.87
N LYS A 620 -17.49 18.86 8.05
CA LYS A 620 -16.52 19.13 6.98
C LYS A 620 -16.61 18.14 5.82
N ALA A 621 -16.90 16.87 6.09
CA ALA A 621 -17.11 15.88 5.04
C ALA A 621 -18.31 16.23 4.18
N LEU A 622 -19.44 16.56 4.79
CA LEU A 622 -20.66 16.97 4.09
C LEU A 622 -20.46 18.27 3.29
N GLN A 623 -19.80 19.28 3.88
CA GLN A 623 -19.47 20.54 3.20
C GLN A 623 -18.62 20.35 1.94
N ARG A 624 -17.68 19.39 1.92
CA ARG A 624 -16.91 19.05 0.71
C ARG A 624 -17.79 18.56 -0.44
N HIS A 625 -18.91 17.95 -0.12
CA HIS A 625 -19.91 17.53 -1.09
C HIS A 625 -20.91 18.66 -1.45
N GLY A 626 -20.75 19.83 -0.81
CA GLY A 626 -21.59 21.01 -1.03
C GLY A 626 -22.85 21.03 -0.20
N GLY A 627 -23.00 20.10 0.76
CA GLY A 627 -24.12 20.07 1.70
C GLY A 627 -23.88 21.00 2.90
N ASP A 628 -24.97 21.53 3.48
CA ASP A 628 -24.96 22.21 4.77
C ASP A 628 -25.38 21.24 5.87
N PHE A 629 -24.59 21.19 6.96
CA PHE A 629 -24.83 20.20 8.02
C PHE A 629 -26.06 20.55 8.88
N ALA A 630 -26.41 21.85 8.99
CA ALA A 630 -27.62 22.25 9.68
C ALA A 630 -28.87 21.82 8.91
N GLU A 631 -28.90 22.10 7.60
CA GLU A 631 -29.98 21.64 6.72
C GLU A 631 -30.09 20.11 6.72
N TYR A 632 -28.95 19.42 6.67
CA TYR A 632 -28.89 17.96 6.70
C TYR A 632 -29.55 17.36 7.94
N ILE A 633 -29.23 17.92 9.13
CA ILE A 633 -29.82 17.48 10.39
C ILE A 633 -31.32 17.77 10.43
N GLU A 634 -31.78 18.90 9.88
CA GLU A 634 -33.20 19.25 9.81
C GLU A 634 -34.01 18.27 8.97
N LYS A 635 -33.38 17.62 8.00
CA LYS A 635 -34.03 16.56 7.16
C LYS A 635 -34.19 15.23 7.88
N ARG A 636 -33.87 15.13 9.17
CA ARG A 636 -34.07 13.92 9.96
C ARG A 636 -35.55 13.49 9.94
N ASP A 637 -35.80 12.23 9.69
CA ASP A 637 -37.15 11.66 9.76
C ASP A 637 -37.71 11.77 11.19
N ALA A 638 -38.88 12.36 11.37
CA ALA A 638 -39.48 12.63 12.67
C ALA A 638 -39.90 11.34 13.43
N LYS A 639 -40.05 10.19 12.73
CA LYS A 639 -40.51 8.94 13.33
C LYS A 639 -39.36 7.98 13.58
N SER A 640 -38.50 7.76 12.59
CA SER A 640 -37.37 6.83 12.69
C SER A 640 -36.14 7.48 13.32
N GLY A 641 -35.99 8.81 13.24
CA GLY A 641 -34.79 9.51 13.63
C GLY A 641 -33.65 9.38 12.64
N GLU A 642 -33.85 8.74 11.52
CA GLU A 642 -32.85 8.50 10.48
C GLU A 642 -32.55 9.78 9.70
N LEU A 643 -31.30 9.90 9.23
CA LEU A 643 -30.84 10.98 8.36
C LEU A 643 -30.82 10.54 6.91
N PRO A 644 -30.89 11.46 5.94
CA PRO A 644 -30.78 11.13 4.52
C PRO A 644 -29.48 10.39 4.18
N ASN A 645 -29.59 9.42 3.28
CA ASN A 645 -28.44 8.61 2.81
C ASN A 645 -27.91 9.10 1.48
N HIS A 646 -28.66 9.93 0.74
CA HIS A 646 -28.24 10.42 -0.57
C HIS A 646 -28.30 11.95 -0.61
N LEU A 647 -27.27 12.53 -1.23
CA LEU A 647 -27.16 13.95 -1.53
C LEU A 647 -27.00 14.12 -3.03
N VAL A 648 -27.79 14.99 -3.63
CA VAL A 648 -27.66 15.38 -5.04
C VAL A 648 -27.44 16.89 -5.11
N LYS A 649 -26.26 17.28 -5.58
CA LYS A 649 -25.94 18.68 -5.90
C LYS A 649 -26.24 18.94 -7.37
N VAL A 650 -27.16 19.86 -7.65
CA VAL A 650 -27.53 20.28 -9.00
C VAL A 650 -26.97 21.68 -9.25
N ARG A 651 -26.32 21.87 -10.37
CA ARG A 651 -25.86 23.16 -10.87
C ARG A 651 -26.58 23.49 -12.15
N ASP A 652 -27.34 24.61 -12.14
CA ASP A 652 -28.06 25.14 -13.27
C ASP A 652 -27.53 26.56 -13.59
N GLY A 653 -26.60 26.65 -14.53
CA GLY A 653 -25.85 27.87 -14.77
C GLY A 653 -25.03 28.30 -13.57
N ASN A 654 -25.42 29.42 -12.91
CA ASN A 654 -24.78 29.94 -11.70
C ASN A 654 -25.51 29.58 -10.39
N GLU A 655 -26.69 28.95 -10.50
CA GLU A 655 -27.45 28.52 -9.32
C GLU A 655 -27.07 27.09 -8.93
N GLU A 656 -26.79 26.89 -7.63
CA GLU A 656 -26.52 25.58 -7.05
C GLU A 656 -27.64 25.24 -6.06
N SER A 657 -28.18 24.04 -6.16
CA SER A 657 -29.18 23.52 -5.21
C SER A 657 -28.75 22.13 -4.73
N VAL A 658 -29.01 21.83 -3.45
CA VAL A 658 -28.70 20.55 -2.82
C VAL A 658 -30.00 19.88 -2.41
N HIS A 659 -30.12 18.60 -2.75
CA HIS A 659 -31.30 17.79 -2.46
C HIS A 659 -30.88 16.57 -1.64
N TYR A 660 -31.63 16.25 -0.60
CA TYR A 660 -31.39 15.12 0.29
C TYR A 660 -32.48 14.07 0.17
N PHE A 661 -32.13 12.79 0.16
CA PHE A 661 -33.08 11.68 0.06
C PHE A 661 -32.74 10.61 1.08
N HIS A 662 -33.77 10.03 1.70
CA HIS A 662 -33.61 8.98 2.71
C HIS A 662 -33.46 7.58 2.10
N THR A 663 -34.07 7.35 0.95
CA THR A 663 -34.12 6.04 0.30
C THR A 663 -33.73 6.12 -1.16
N GLU A 664 -33.19 5.00 -1.65
CA GLU A 664 -32.89 4.85 -3.07
C GLU A 664 -34.14 5.02 -3.97
N ALA A 665 -35.32 4.66 -3.45
CA ALA A 665 -36.58 4.84 -4.16
C ALA A 665 -36.96 6.32 -4.35
N GLU A 666 -36.70 7.17 -3.34
CA GLU A 666 -36.91 8.62 -3.45
C GLU A 666 -35.91 9.22 -4.44
N PHE A 667 -34.66 8.83 -4.37
CA PHE A 667 -33.62 9.25 -5.31
C PHE A 667 -33.94 8.80 -6.73
N ALA A 668 -34.33 7.55 -6.95
CA ALA A 668 -34.75 7.04 -8.28
C ALA A 668 -35.95 7.82 -8.85
N LYS A 669 -36.90 8.20 -8.00
CA LYS A 669 -38.05 9.04 -8.40
C LYS A 669 -37.60 10.43 -8.82
N PHE A 670 -36.67 11.04 -8.08
CA PHE A 670 -36.08 12.33 -8.45
C PHE A 670 -35.32 12.25 -9.78
N SER A 671 -34.51 11.20 -9.97
CA SER A 671 -33.79 10.94 -11.21
C SER A 671 -34.73 10.77 -12.40
N SER A 672 -35.83 10.02 -12.23
CA SER A 672 -36.84 9.81 -13.26
C SER A 672 -37.58 11.10 -13.61
N SER A 673 -37.76 12.00 -12.65
CA SER A 673 -38.42 13.31 -12.85
C SER A 673 -37.50 14.34 -13.51
N ASN A 674 -36.18 14.08 -13.53
CA ASN A 674 -35.18 14.98 -14.10
C ASN A 674 -34.27 14.20 -15.07
N PRO A 675 -34.79 13.74 -16.22
CA PRO A 675 -34.03 12.89 -17.15
C PRO A 675 -32.87 13.62 -17.85
N ASP A 676 -32.84 14.94 -17.81
CA ASP A 676 -31.78 15.81 -18.28
C ASP A 676 -30.55 15.78 -17.38
N LEU A 677 -30.73 15.39 -16.10
CA LEU A 677 -29.65 15.19 -15.16
C LEU A 677 -29.13 13.75 -15.30
N LYS A 678 -27.92 13.59 -15.85
CA LYS A 678 -27.23 12.28 -15.92
C LYS A 678 -26.77 11.85 -14.54
N LEU A 679 -27.69 11.35 -13.72
CA LEU A 679 -27.40 10.89 -12.34
C LEU A 679 -26.93 9.43 -12.27
N PHE A 680 -27.24 8.62 -13.30
CA PHE A 680 -26.74 7.28 -13.51
C PHE A 680 -25.97 7.29 -14.83
N GLY A 681 -24.67 7.26 -14.78
CA GLY A 681 -23.80 7.16 -15.94
C GLY A 681 -22.63 6.24 -15.63
N THR A 682 -22.56 5.13 -16.35
CA THR A 682 -21.32 4.43 -16.60
C THR A 682 -20.34 5.42 -17.22
N GLU A 683 -19.16 5.54 -16.65
CA GLU A 683 -18.09 6.46 -17.06
C GLU A 683 -17.49 6.19 -18.47
N ASP A 684 -18.17 5.41 -19.31
CA ASP A 684 -17.73 5.03 -20.65
C ASP A 684 -18.73 5.45 -21.73
N ALA A 685 -19.02 6.73 -21.84
CA ALA A 685 -19.69 7.26 -23.03
C ALA A 685 -18.85 8.41 -23.63
N ASP A 686 -18.14 8.05 -24.72
CA ASP A 686 -17.45 8.92 -25.66
C ASP A 686 -18.04 10.34 -25.71
N GLU A 687 -17.39 11.32 -25.10
CA GLU A 687 -17.72 12.75 -25.20
C GLU A 687 -17.69 13.27 -26.64
N SER A 688 -17.18 12.47 -27.59
CA SER A 688 -17.05 12.85 -29.01
C SER A 688 -18.35 12.78 -29.82
N LYS A 689 -19.47 12.27 -29.27
CA LYS A 689 -20.73 12.09 -29.98
C LYS A 689 -21.95 12.73 -29.33
N ALA A 690 -21.81 13.56 -28.30
CA ALA A 690 -22.92 14.30 -27.74
C ALA A 690 -23.27 15.50 -28.65
N GLU A 691 -24.42 15.45 -29.34
CA GLU A 691 -25.02 16.61 -30.02
C GLU A 691 -25.13 17.74 -29.00
N LYS A 692 -24.54 18.90 -29.33
CA LYS A 692 -24.66 20.13 -28.53
C LYS A 692 -26.13 20.48 -28.40
N PRO A 693 -26.69 20.64 -27.20
CA PRO A 693 -28.09 21.04 -27.04
C PRO A 693 -28.31 22.43 -27.63
N LYS A 694 -29.42 22.60 -28.33
CA LYS A 694 -29.78 23.82 -29.06
C LYS A 694 -30.09 25.04 -28.18
N ASN A 695 -30.12 24.90 -26.84
CA ASN A 695 -30.33 26.00 -25.88
C ASN A 695 -29.23 25.92 -24.82
N GLY A 696 -28.46 26.99 -24.69
CA GLY A 696 -27.15 27.11 -24.05
C GLY A 696 -27.05 26.92 -22.52
N HIS A 697 -27.88 26.16 -21.84
CA HIS A 697 -27.74 25.84 -20.42
C HIS A 697 -27.67 24.33 -20.19
N THR A 698 -26.51 23.86 -19.78
CA THR A 698 -26.32 22.45 -19.37
C THR A 698 -26.46 22.36 -17.85
N ARG A 699 -27.57 21.76 -17.39
CA ARG A 699 -27.73 21.38 -15.98
C ARG A 699 -26.80 20.20 -15.72
N ARG A 700 -25.98 20.31 -14.66
CA ARG A 700 -25.10 19.25 -14.20
C ARG A 700 -25.50 18.83 -12.79
N ALA A 701 -25.45 17.54 -12.51
CA ALA A 701 -25.74 17.04 -11.18
C ALA A 701 -24.63 16.09 -10.73
N LYS A 702 -24.35 16.10 -9.41
CA LYS A 702 -23.46 15.15 -8.75
C LYS A 702 -24.24 14.47 -7.65
N HIS A 703 -24.33 13.16 -7.73
CA HIS A 703 -24.87 12.31 -6.67
C HIS A 703 -23.77 11.85 -5.72
N VAL A 704 -24.04 11.85 -4.44
CA VAL A 704 -23.14 11.36 -3.37
C VAL A 704 -23.98 10.55 -2.40
N GLU A 705 -23.53 9.36 -2.10
CA GLU A 705 -24.09 8.52 -1.05
C GLU A 705 -23.43 8.87 0.28
N LEU A 706 -24.24 9.12 1.32
CA LEU A 706 -23.78 9.55 2.63
C LEU A 706 -23.73 8.34 3.59
N TYR A 707 -22.61 7.62 3.55
CA TYR A 707 -22.38 6.43 4.37
C TYR A 707 -22.32 6.72 5.87
N GLU A 708 -21.99 7.97 6.22
CA GLU A 708 -21.85 8.42 7.61
C GLU A 708 -23.19 8.65 8.33
N SER A 709 -24.31 8.60 7.63
CA SER A 709 -25.63 8.94 8.20
C SER A 709 -25.93 8.20 9.50
N LYS A 710 -25.67 6.89 9.56
CA LYS A 710 -25.87 6.08 10.77
C LYS A 710 -24.95 6.50 11.92
N ALA A 711 -23.69 6.76 11.61
CA ALA A 711 -22.72 7.20 12.63
C ALA A 711 -23.05 8.59 13.17
N VAL A 712 -23.58 9.47 12.32
CA VAL A 712 -24.07 10.79 12.75
C VAL A 712 -25.28 10.64 13.67
N VAL A 713 -26.27 9.79 13.35
CA VAL A 713 -27.43 9.50 14.22
C VAL A 713 -26.98 9.01 15.60
N GLU A 714 -26.04 8.09 15.65
CA GLU A 714 -25.48 7.58 16.92
C GLU A 714 -24.79 8.67 17.72
N LEU A 715 -24.02 9.53 17.05
CA LEU A 715 -23.32 10.65 17.66
C LEU A 715 -24.32 11.67 18.26
N LEU A 716 -25.35 12.04 17.50
CA LEU A 716 -26.41 12.92 17.96
C LEU A 716 -27.15 12.33 19.17
N GLY A 717 -27.38 11.02 19.18
CA GLY A 717 -27.93 10.29 20.33
C GLY A 717 -27.04 10.36 21.58
N LYS A 718 -25.73 10.28 21.41
CA LYS A 718 -24.74 10.43 22.52
C LYS A 718 -24.72 11.85 23.06
N LEU A 719 -24.76 12.87 22.19
CA LEU A 719 -24.84 14.28 22.59
C LEU A 719 -26.15 14.59 23.36
N SER A 720 -27.28 14.11 22.87
CA SER A 720 -28.59 14.28 23.56
C SER A 720 -28.61 13.72 24.97
N LYS A 721 -27.98 12.53 25.19
CA LYS A 721 -27.83 11.95 26.54
C LYS A 721 -27.02 12.82 27.50
N LYS A 722 -26.16 13.70 26.94
CA LYS A 722 -25.37 14.66 27.72
C LYS A 722 -26.04 16.04 27.88
N GLY A 723 -27.28 16.17 27.40
CA GLY A 723 -28.07 17.41 27.51
C GLY A 723 -27.86 18.40 26.35
N LEU A 724 -27.23 17.94 25.23
CA LEU A 724 -27.05 18.76 24.04
C LEU A 724 -28.03 18.30 22.96
N SER A 725 -29.14 19.04 22.77
CA SER A 725 -30.14 18.73 21.76
C SER A 725 -29.66 19.10 20.36
N VAL A 726 -29.96 18.27 19.40
CA VAL A 726 -29.68 18.52 17.99
C VAL A 726 -30.30 19.82 17.48
N ASP A 727 -31.47 20.19 18.00
CA ASP A 727 -32.17 21.40 17.64
C ASP A 727 -31.37 22.67 17.98
N HIS A 728 -30.34 22.55 18.83
CA HIS A 728 -29.41 23.59 19.22
C HIS A 728 -28.13 23.63 18.38
N TYR A 729 -28.08 22.93 17.27
CA TYR A 729 -26.89 22.95 16.39
C TYR A 729 -26.70 24.32 15.74
N SER A 730 -27.78 24.91 15.22
CA SER A 730 -27.79 26.28 14.70
C SER A 730 -27.91 27.31 15.82
N ALA A 731 -27.30 28.48 15.59
CA ALA A 731 -27.32 29.57 16.58
C ALA A 731 -28.76 30.04 16.89
N GLN A 732 -29.05 30.21 18.18
CA GLN A 732 -30.34 30.66 18.66
C GLN A 732 -30.27 32.16 19.07
N ASP A 733 -31.42 32.83 19.18
CA ASP A 733 -31.49 34.24 19.56
C ASP A 733 -31.08 34.48 21.01
N LYS A 734 -31.16 33.46 21.87
CA LYS A 734 -30.77 33.51 23.27
C LYS A 734 -29.64 32.52 23.54
N PRO A 735 -28.73 32.85 24.47
CA PRO A 735 -27.68 31.90 24.83
C PRO A 735 -28.29 30.62 25.42
N LEU A 736 -27.76 29.48 24.96
CA LEU A 736 -28.15 28.14 25.39
C LEU A 736 -27.26 27.62 26.50
N PHE A 737 -25.98 27.98 26.41
CA PHE A 737 -24.95 27.54 27.33
C PHE A 737 -24.08 28.74 27.74
N GLU A 738 -23.33 28.56 28.82
CA GLU A 738 -22.29 29.48 29.27
C GLU A 738 -20.99 28.68 29.48
N ILE A 739 -19.89 29.15 28.92
CA ILE A 739 -18.55 28.74 29.30
C ILE A 739 -18.08 29.61 30.45
N VAL A 740 -17.81 29.00 31.60
CA VAL A 740 -17.36 29.66 32.81
C VAL A 740 -15.91 29.32 33.05
N GLU A 741 -15.04 30.34 33.04
CA GLU A 741 -13.60 30.24 33.30
C GLU A 741 -13.31 30.73 34.74
N GLY A 742 -12.55 29.96 35.53
CA GLY A 742 -12.17 30.30 36.89
C GLY A 742 -13.21 29.94 37.96
N LYS A 743 -12.99 30.40 39.18
CA LYS A 743 -13.87 30.16 40.34
C LYS A 743 -13.99 31.42 41.23
N GLY A 744 -15.18 31.71 41.70
CA GLY A 744 -15.45 32.80 42.67
C GLY A 744 -15.53 34.16 42.01
N GLU A 745 -14.91 35.18 42.62
CA GLU A 745 -15.02 36.59 42.18
C GLU A 745 -14.35 36.88 40.81
N ASP A 746 -13.49 36.00 40.32
CA ASP A 746 -12.80 36.13 39.05
C ASP A 746 -13.47 35.31 37.93
N GLU A 747 -14.72 34.87 38.08
CA GLU A 747 -15.44 34.12 37.05
C GLU A 747 -15.65 34.96 35.79
N LYS A 748 -15.15 34.47 34.67
CA LYS A 748 -15.45 35.02 33.35
C LYS A 748 -16.45 34.12 32.65
N VAL A 749 -17.61 34.69 32.30
CA VAL A 749 -18.69 33.98 31.65
C VAL A 749 -18.75 34.37 30.16
N THR A 750 -18.73 33.39 29.29
CA THR A 750 -18.89 33.57 27.85
C THR A 750 -20.18 32.90 27.40
N PRO A 751 -21.18 33.65 26.87
CA PRO A 751 -22.42 33.06 26.37
C PRO A 751 -22.20 32.30 25.08
N ILE A 752 -22.92 31.17 24.90
CA ILE A 752 -22.83 30.26 23.73
C ILE A 752 -24.23 30.08 23.16
N PHE A 753 -24.37 30.31 21.87
CA PHE A 753 -25.66 30.35 21.18
C PHE A 753 -25.94 29.07 20.37
N SER A 754 -24.92 28.20 20.18
CA SER A 754 -25.08 26.94 19.47
C SER A 754 -24.14 25.85 20.01
N ILE A 755 -24.45 24.58 19.74
CA ILE A 755 -23.59 23.46 20.13
C ILE A 755 -22.24 23.54 19.37
N ALA A 756 -22.25 23.97 18.13
CA ALA A 756 -21.05 24.11 17.30
C ALA A 756 -20.04 25.12 17.85
N GLU A 757 -20.55 26.20 18.53
CA GLU A 757 -19.70 27.22 19.16
C GLU A 757 -18.93 26.72 20.38
N ILE A 758 -19.42 25.69 21.09
CA ILE A 758 -18.75 25.16 22.29
C ILE A 758 -17.31 24.78 21.97
N LEU A 759 -17.08 23.98 20.88
CA LEU A 759 -15.76 23.50 20.50
C LEU A 759 -14.81 24.65 20.12
N SER A 760 -15.29 25.60 19.31
CA SER A 760 -14.49 26.75 18.88
C SER A 760 -14.13 27.65 20.05
N THR A 761 -15.07 27.93 20.97
CA THR A 761 -14.84 28.78 22.13
C THR A 761 -13.86 28.14 23.12
N VAL A 762 -13.97 26.84 23.38
CA VAL A 762 -13.01 26.14 24.25
C VAL A 762 -11.60 26.16 23.60
N LYS A 763 -11.48 25.96 22.28
CA LYS A 763 -10.20 26.10 21.57
C LYS A 763 -9.64 27.52 21.66
N GLU A 764 -10.48 28.56 21.64
CA GLU A 764 -10.07 29.96 21.85
C GLU A 764 -9.56 30.21 23.24
N VAL A 765 -10.26 29.66 24.27
CA VAL A 765 -9.79 29.70 25.66
C VAL A 765 -8.42 29.05 25.78
N GLY A 766 -8.25 27.85 25.17
CA GLY A 766 -6.98 27.13 25.16
C GLY A 766 -5.84 27.86 24.43
N ARG A 767 -6.17 28.75 23.47
CA ARG A 767 -5.18 29.60 22.78
C ARG A 767 -4.70 30.77 23.64
N ARG A 768 -5.40 31.14 24.69
CA ARG A 768 -5.02 32.29 25.51
C ARG A 768 -3.74 32.03 26.29
N GLY A 769 -2.81 32.96 26.20
CA GLY A 769 -1.50 32.85 26.85
C GLY A 769 -0.51 31.86 26.24
N ILE A 770 -0.81 31.35 25.07
CA ILE A 770 0.13 30.56 24.27
C ILE A 770 0.51 31.32 23.00
N GLN A 771 1.74 31.10 22.57
CA GLN A 771 2.21 31.52 21.26
C GLN A 771 2.36 30.27 20.39
N ILE A 772 1.71 30.27 19.21
CA ILE A 772 1.77 29.19 18.24
C ILE A 772 2.57 29.71 17.07
N LYS A 773 3.71 29.07 16.77
CA LYS A 773 4.50 29.29 15.56
C LYS A 773 4.26 28.09 14.63
N ARG A 774 3.82 28.38 13.40
CA ARG A 774 3.73 27.36 12.33
C ARG A 774 5.01 27.41 11.52
N PHE A 775 5.64 26.25 11.30
CA PHE A 775 6.76 26.10 10.41
C PHE A 775 6.27 25.80 8.98
N LYS A 776 6.56 26.66 8.04
CA LYS A 776 6.27 26.44 6.61
C LYS A 776 7.38 25.63 5.94
N GLY A 777 8.61 25.80 6.40
CA GLY A 777 9.78 25.08 5.88
C GLY A 777 10.84 24.86 6.95
N LEU A 778 11.73 23.91 6.68
CA LEU A 778 12.88 23.53 7.54
C LEU A 778 13.87 24.69 7.76
N GLY A 779 13.95 25.60 6.78
CA GLY A 779 14.80 26.79 6.87
C GLY A 779 14.36 27.79 7.94
N GLU A 780 13.13 27.68 8.44
CA GLU A 780 12.60 28.52 9.54
C GLU A 780 13.01 28.01 10.93
N MET A 781 13.54 26.78 11.00
CA MET A 781 14.06 26.20 12.22
C MET A 781 15.52 26.58 12.42
N ASN A 782 15.87 27.01 13.63
CA ASN A 782 17.28 27.17 13.97
C ASN A 782 17.95 25.78 14.10
N PRO A 783 19.30 25.69 14.05
CA PRO A 783 20.02 24.43 14.08
C PRO A 783 19.67 23.52 15.27
N LYS A 784 19.43 24.10 16.44
CA LYS A 784 19.10 23.38 17.66
C LYS A 784 17.67 22.84 17.60
N GLU A 785 16.72 23.62 17.11
CA GLU A 785 15.33 23.20 16.92
C GLU A 785 15.26 22.03 15.93
N LEU A 786 15.90 22.17 14.77
CA LEU A 786 15.94 21.13 13.74
C LEU A 786 16.57 19.84 14.27
N PHE A 787 17.65 19.94 15.05
CA PHE A 787 18.29 18.77 15.64
C PHE A 787 17.33 18.05 16.60
N VAL A 788 16.84 18.74 17.63
CA VAL A 788 16.03 18.16 18.70
C VAL A 788 14.73 17.55 18.17
N THR A 789 14.12 18.14 17.14
CA THR A 789 12.82 17.69 16.63
C THR A 789 12.92 16.64 15.55
N THR A 790 13.93 16.73 14.67
CA THR A 790 13.95 15.99 13.39
C THR A 790 15.17 15.10 13.22
N MET A 791 16.26 15.37 13.94
CA MET A 791 17.53 14.66 13.74
C MET A 791 18.00 13.85 14.96
N GLU A 792 17.57 14.20 16.18
CA GLU A 792 17.96 13.49 17.40
C GLU A 792 17.33 12.08 17.43
N PRO A 793 18.12 11.00 17.45
CA PRO A 793 17.62 9.62 17.31
C PRO A 793 16.55 9.21 18.31
N GLN A 794 16.57 9.78 19.51
CA GLN A 794 15.62 9.44 20.59
C GLN A 794 14.26 10.14 20.47
N ARG A 795 14.19 11.22 19.68
CA ARG A 795 13.00 12.09 19.62
C ARG A 795 12.38 12.19 18.23
N ARG A 796 13.20 12.08 17.20
CA ARG A 796 12.76 12.19 15.81
C ARG A 796 11.78 11.09 15.42
N LYS A 797 10.92 11.39 14.48
CA LYS A 797 10.08 10.42 13.79
C LYS A 797 10.57 10.22 12.36
N LEU A 798 10.76 8.98 11.97
CA LEU A 798 11.14 8.58 10.63
C LEU A 798 10.12 7.60 10.09
N LEU A 799 9.63 7.87 8.88
CA LEU A 799 8.82 6.93 8.12
C LEU A 799 9.75 6.07 7.26
N ARG A 800 9.83 4.77 7.51
CA ARG A 800 10.58 3.82 6.68
C ARG A 800 9.78 3.56 5.40
N ILE A 801 10.44 3.62 4.25
CA ILE A 801 9.83 3.32 2.96
C ILE A 801 9.94 1.83 2.70
N GLU A 802 8.81 1.22 2.40
CA GLU A 802 8.70 -0.19 2.08
C GLU A 802 7.96 -0.39 0.76
N LEU A 803 8.34 -1.42 0.04
CA LEU A 803 7.66 -1.84 -1.18
C LEU A 803 6.80 -3.05 -0.85
N THR A 804 5.51 -2.82 -0.64
CA THR A 804 4.55 -3.87 -0.27
C THR A 804 3.96 -4.56 -1.49
N ASP A 805 3.66 -3.81 -2.54
CA ASP A 805 3.15 -4.28 -3.82
C ASP A 805 3.93 -3.63 -4.97
N ALA A 806 4.65 -4.45 -5.73
CA ALA A 806 5.47 -3.96 -6.83
C ALA A 806 4.64 -3.55 -8.05
N VAL A 807 3.47 -4.17 -8.26
CA VAL A 807 2.57 -3.86 -9.38
C VAL A 807 1.88 -2.53 -9.15
N GLU A 808 1.33 -2.33 -7.95
CA GLU A 808 0.69 -1.08 -7.57
C GLU A 808 1.68 0.09 -7.57
N ALA A 809 2.90 -0.13 -7.04
CA ALA A 809 3.95 0.88 -7.06
C ALA A 809 4.33 1.26 -8.49
N GLU A 810 4.50 0.28 -9.38
CA GLU A 810 4.80 0.52 -10.80
C GLU A 810 3.70 1.33 -11.47
N GLU A 811 2.43 0.96 -11.25
CA GLU A 811 1.29 1.68 -11.79
C GLU A 811 1.24 3.12 -11.28
N MET A 812 1.46 3.32 -9.98
CA MET A 812 1.44 4.65 -9.36
C MET A 812 2.57 5.54 -9.86
N PHE A 813 3.81 5.04 -9.94
CA PHE A 813 4.92 5.82 -10.50
C PHE A 813 4.70 6.14 -11.99
N THR A 814 4.21 5.20 -12.77
CA THR A 814 3.89 5.43 -14.19
C THR A 814 2.78 6.47 -14.34
N LYS A 815 1.72 6.38 -13.53
CA LYS A 815 0.58 7.30 -13.54
C LYS A 815 0.97 8.73 -13.15
N LEU A 816 1.71 8.87 -12.03
CA LEU A 816 2.06 10.18 -11.48
C LEU A 816 3.24 10.83 -12.21
N MET A 817 4.26 10.04 -12.59
CA MET A 817 5.54 10.54 -13.07
C MET A 817 5.80 10.24 -14.55
N GLY A 818 4.98 9.41 -15.20
CA GLY A 818 5.08 9.03 -16.60
C GLY A 818 4.76 10.15 -17.60
N ASP A 819 4.93 9.88 -18.90
CA ASP A 819 4.74 10.87 -19.97
C ASP A 819 3.27 11.16 -20.24
N GLU A 820 2.38 10.16 -20.11
CA GLU A 820 0.96 10.30 -20.36
C GLU A 820 0.30 11.23 -19.34
N VAL A 821 -0.44 12.23 -19.85
CA VAL A 821 -1.09 13.26 -19.03
C VAL A 821 -2.45 12.81 -18.53
N GLU A 822 -3.20 12.11 -19.37
CA GLU A 822 -4.60 11.76 -19.09
C GLU A 822 -4.76 10.86 -17.84
N PRO A 823 -3.96 9.79 -17.62
CA PRO A 823 -4.05 8.99 -16.40
C PRO A 823 -3.78 9.79 -15.11
N ARG A 824 -2.88 10.77 -15.19
CA ARG A 824 -2.56 11.67 -14.07
C ARG A 824 -3.70 12.65 -13.81
N ARG A 825 -4.31 13.20 -14.86
CA ARG A 825 -5.47 14.07 -14.76
C ARG A 825 -6.64 13.34 -14.11
N GLN A 826 -6.94 12.15 -14.60
CA GLN A 826 -7.99 11.29 -14.04
C GLN A 826 -7.74 11.01 -12.55
N PHE A 827 -6.50 10.64 -12.19
CA PHE A 827 -6.14 10.42 -10.80
C PHE A 827 -6.37 11.66 -9.91
N ILE A 828 -6.07 12.86 -10.41
CA ILE A 828 -6.31 14.11 -9.68
C ILE A 828 -7.83 14.35 -9.51
N GLU A 829 -8.61 14.12 -10.56
CA GLU A 829 -10.07 14.27 -10.52
C GLU A 829 -10.72 13.29 -9.56
N ASP A 830 -10.34 12.01 -9.60
CA ASP A 830 -10.85 10.95 -8.72
C ASP A 830 -10.51 11.20 -7.25
N ASN A 831 -9.35 11.80 -6.96
CA ASN A 831 -8.88 12.05 -5.61
C ASN A 831 -9.03 13.51 -5.15
N ALA A 832 -9.69 14.36 -5.91
CA ALA A 832 -9.82 15.80 -5.61
C ALA A 832 -10.44 16.06 -4.23
N LEU A 833 -11.38 15.21 -3.79
CA LEU A 833 -12.03 15.32 -2.48
C LEU A 833 -11.17 14.83 -1.31
N ASN A 834 -10.12 14.04 -1.60
CA ASN A 834 -9.22 13.50 -0.58
C ASN A 834 -8.04 14.42 -0.27
N VAL A 835 -7.92 15.53 -1.01
CA VAL A 835 -6.82 16.49 -0.81
C VAL A 835 -6.97 17.18 0.54
N ARG A 836 -5.91 17.09 1.37
CA ARG A 836 -5.89 17.68 2.71
C ARG A 836 -5.23 19.05 2.78
N ASN A 837 -4.28 19.31 1.90
CA ASN A 837 -3.50 20.55 1.89
C ASN A 837 -3.51 21.11 0.47
N LEU A 838 -4.44 21.98 0.18
CA LEU A 838 -4.41 22.82 -1.02
C LEU A 838 -3.68 24.10 -0.65
N ASP A 839 -2.62 24.38 -1.39
CA ASP A 839 -1.91 25.67 -1.32
C ASP A 839 -2.60 26.61 -2.34
N ILE A 840 -3.70 27.24 -1.88
CA ILE A 840 -4.50 28.19 -2.66
C ILE A 840 -4.20 29.58 -2.17
#